data_5a32b74ecccd5977d1b4041d234084e8
#
_entry.id   5a32b74ecccd5977d1b4041d234084e8
#
_cell.length_a   1.000
_cell.length_b   1.000
_cell.length_c   1.000
_cell.angle_alpha   90.00
_cell.angle_beta   90.00
_cell.angle_gamma   90.00
#
_symmetry.space_group_name_H-M   'P 1'
#
loop_
_entity.id
_entity.type
_entity.pdbx_description
1 polymer ?
#
loop_
_entity_poly.entity_id
_entity_poly.type
_entity_poly.pdbx_seq_one_letter_code
_entity_poly.pdbx_strand_id
1 'polypeptide(L)'
;MIGYCLLPIVCNLLFYAAACFIGKHMGESVGGSHWKKCGLVTALELVLLVGVWWFTHTFMGTRNLPGMGLPLLVTELLIGLGTAFSNRATTSRLRQYLRKAAMIAGVVFLLESLVFHFPSFSTHRETTDLSLSQAEISDASAAQVDGDTIQISGNCTLTFSNLEQSADIRYLTLLMDGEDVYYNVTCSMKDENLSNQFEQVGKTQATATSFSLRFAMLPYQTLHAIQLQFTEVDAPLVLHSGTFYTAIPYHFSAARFFLVLLLALLLTACEQFRIWEIRYRAHSWKHNLAVLATLFGCMISVLAFRVPDLEATTLNDPIDVNNVYAMTLDAWEKGQTNMDLTPSEELLQSETPYDNSNREGVYYNWDYAYYNQKYYCYFGCAPVALLYVPYYELTGKVLPLNWAYCIMTEAVIVTLFGLILTLVRKFCKRPPLILLLLGLVSAVAGSGVLFGLNYSDRYHLCILTRMFGLFLALWTGFAAMTPHQSIRTANRLQQLAFWRKQNASEVSVSYQVVEQGSWKRFVLLAVSAIRTVITAASRPNLLVYVLILVPVFLQYLLFRKEIRLSVRLTSAACYLVPAIAGAAVIMWYNQIRFDDPFQFGSIYQMTVDNTAANKITLSRLPAAIGTYFFSGLERLNDFPFLRTKYVTIANRQMYLYGESTMGAFALPSVLLGAFSIPFVWNRWKQQNSCTLRRVVLACTAIAVVLLAWIDFCMAGILLRYMLDILVILSVLSTVLLLQVPALLKSYHAGLARVSEKVIAAAMVGTVVVCLCILITSGEKVSLFRAHPTLWNTWKEIFVFWR
;
A
#
# COMPACT_ATOMS: atom_id res chain seq x y z
N MET A 1 3.30 -37.57 -19.79
CA MET A 1 3.90 -37.10 -21.06
C MET A 1 2.93 -37.19 -22.25
N ILE A 2 2.32 -38.34 -22.56
CA ILE A 2 1.43 -38.50 -23.73
C ILE A 2 0.32 -37.44 -23.74
N GLY A 3 -0.34 -37.17 -22.63
CA GLY A 3 -1.35 -36.13 -22.52
C GLY A 3 -0.85 -34.70 -22.83
N TYR A 4 0.37 -34.37 -22.40
CA TYR A 4 1.00 -33.09 -22.71
C TYR A 4 1.38 -32.94 -24.18
N CYS A 5 1.77 -34.03 -24.87
CA CYS A 5 2.04 -33.98 -26.30
C CYS A 5 0.77 -33.95 -27.16
N LEU A 6 -0.31 -34.55 -26.68
CA LEU A 6 -1.61 -34.52 -27.40
C LEU A 6 -2.27 -33.14 -27.31
N LEU A 7 -2.07 -32.39 -26.23
CA LEU A 7 -2.71 -31.11 -26.01
C LEU A 7 -2.41 -30.06 -27.10
N PRO A 8 -1.14 -29.81 -27.52
CA PRO A 8 -0.84 -28.91 -28.64
C PRO A 8 -1.53 -29.32 -29.94
N ILE A 9 -1.52 -30.63 -30.24
CA ILE A 9 -2.13 -31.16 -31.46
C ILE A 9 -3.63 -30.86 -31.47
N VAL A 10 -4.33 -31.17 -30.37
CA VAL A 10 -5.77 -30.97 -30.24
C VAL A 10 -6.14 -29.49 -30.26
N CYS A 11 -5.42 -28.66 -29.50
CA CYS A 11 -5.66 -27.21 -29.43
C CYS A 11 -5.44 -26.57 -30.82
N ASN A 12 -4.35 -26.85 -31.49
CA ASN A 12 -4.05 -26.25 -32.81
C ASN A 12 -5.04 -26.71 -33.87
N LEU A 13 -5.51 -27.98 -33.87
CA LEU A 13 -6.54 -28.46 -34.76
C LEU A 13 -7.89 -27.78 -34.51
N LEU A 14 -8.31 -27.60 -33.23
CA LEU A 14 -9.54 -26.91 -32.88
C LEU A 14 -9.50 -25.44 -33.27
N PHE A 15 -8.39 -24.74 -32.99
CA PHE A 15 -8.24 -23.35 -33.37
C PHE A 15 -8.16 -23.14 -34.86
N TYR A 16 -7.52 -24.05 -35.58
CA TYR A 16 -7.52 -23.99 -37.02
C TYR A 16 -8.95 -24.23 -37.62
N ALA A 17 -9.69 -25.22 -37.10
CA ALA A 17 -11.05 -25.44 -37.48
C ALA A 17 -11.95 -24.23 -37.20
N ALA A 18 -11.79 -23.60 -36.01
CA ALA A 18 -12.49 -22.38 -35.68
C ALA A 18 -12.12 -21.20 -36.59
N ALA A 19 -10.83 -21.02 -36.94
CA ALA A 19 -10.37 -20.00 -37.85
C ALA A 19 -10.93 -20.22 -39.28
N CYS A 20 -11.00 -21.47 -39.74
CA CYS A 20 -11.64 -21.82 -41.02
C CYS A 20 -13.14 -21.51 -41.00
N PHE A 21 -13.83 -21.84 -39.92
CA PHE A 21 -15.27 -21.56 -39.77
C PHE A 21 -15.57 -20.07 -39.76
N ILE A 22 -14.81 -19.30 -38.99
CA ILE A 22 -14.95 -17.83 -38.89
C ILE A 22 -14.58 -17.17 -40.25
N GLY A 23 -13.47 -17.60 -40.89
CA GLY A 23 -13.03 -17.10 -42.20
C GLY A 23 -14.05 -17.33 -43.28
N LYS A 24 -14.70 -18.51 -43.30
CA LYS A 24 -15.79 -18.84 -44.26
C LYS A 24 -17.01 -17.95 -44.09
N HIS A 25 -17.37 -17.62 -42.85
CA HIS A 25 -18.48 -16.71 -42.51
C HIS A 25 -18.13 -15.22 -42.82
N MET A 26 -16.85 -14.87 -42.84
CA MET A 26 -16.36 -13.52 -43.21
C MET A 26 -16.01 -13.39 -44.69
N GLY A 27 -16.31 -14.40 -45.54
CA GLY A 27 -16.06 -14.38 -46.99
C GLY A 27 -14.59 -14.49 -47.38
N GLU A 28 -13.71 -14.98 -46.50
CA GLU A 28 -12.29 -15.20 -46.78
C GLU A 28 -12.03 -16.67 -47.13
N SER A 29 -11.32 -16.92 -48.24
CA SER A 29 -10.84 -18.28 -48.57
C SER A 29 -9.59 -18.63 -47.74
N VAL A 30 -9.71 -19.61 -46.83
CA VAL A 30 -8.60 -20.13 -46.06
C VAL A 30 -7.85 -21.17 -46.88
N GLY A 31 -6.71 -20.77 -47.49
CA GLY A 31 -5.95 -21.66 -48.41
C GLY A 31 -5.02 -22.65 -47.71
N GLY A 32 -4.56 -23.68 -48.42
CA GLY A 32 -3.69 -24.75 -47.91
C GLY A 32 -2.37 -24.35 -47.29
N SER A 33 -1.91 -23.11 -47.46
CA SER A 33 -0.73 -22.52 -46.78
C SER A 33 -0.90 -22.45 -45.25
N HIS A 34 -2.11 -22.42 -44.73
CA HIS A 34 -2.40 -22.37 -43.28
C HIS A 34 -2.12 -23.70 -42.60
N TRP A 35 -2.51 -24.80 -43.19
CA TRP A 35 -2.26 -26.13 -42.67
C TRP A 35 -0.78 -26.39 -42.48
N LYS A 36 0.05 -25.96 -43.47
CA LYS A 36 1.50 -26.07 -43.40
C LYS A 36 2.08 -25.29 -42.24
N LYS A 37 1.57 -24.07 -42.00
CA LYS A 37 2.04 -23.23 -40.85
C LYS A 37 1.59 -23.79 -39.53
N CYS A 38 0.32 -24.19 -39.40
CA CYS A 38 -0.20 -24.83 -38.20
C CYS A 38 0.61 -26.12 -37.89
N GLY A 39 0.82 -26.97 -38.88
CA GLY A 39 1.65 -28.18 -38.71
C GLY A 39 3.09 -27.87 -38.29
N LEU A 40 3.72 -26.84 -38.87
CA LEU A 40 5.08 -26.43 -38.48
C LEU A 40 5.14 -25.92 -37.02
N VAL A 41 4.17 -25.09 -36.64
CA VAL A 41 4.09 -24.56 -35.26
C VAL A 41 3.86 -25.69 -34.27
N THR A 42 2.91 -26.60 -34.53
CA THR A 42 2.66 -27.78 -33.68
C THR A 42 3.92 -28.70 -33.60
N ALA A 43 4.64 -28.87 -34.69
CA ALA A 43 5.88 -29.64 -34.67
C ALA A 43 6.98 -28.98 -33.81
N LEU A 44 7.11 -27.64 -33.90
CA LEU A 44 8.05 -26.88 -33.06
C LEU A 44 7.65 -26.93 -31.58
N GLU A 45 6.37 -26.83 -31.27
CA GLU A 45 5.84 -26.94 -29.91
C GLU A 45 6.13 -28.33 -29.32
N LEU A 46 5.88 -29.41 -30.09
CA LEU A 46 6.18 -30.76 -29.66
C LEU A 46 7.67 -30.97 -29.42
N VAL A 47 8.54 -30.45 -30.30
CA VAL A 47 10.01 -30.52 -30.11
C VAL A 47 10.41 -29.77 -28.84
N LEU A 48 9.85 -28.60 -28.61
CA LEU A 48 10.14 -27.83 -27.38
C LEU A 48 9.63 -28.58 -26.14
N LEU A 49 8.42 -29.12 -26.13
CA LEU A 49 7.87 -29.86 -25.01
C LEU A 49 8.65 -31.13 -24.70
N VAL A 50 9.03 -31.88 -25.75
CA VAL A 50 9.91 -33.04 -25.59
C VAL A 50 11.28 -32.64 -25.09
N GLY A 51 11.81 -31.53 -25.58
CA GLY A 51 13.11 -30.97 -25.13
C GLY A 51 13.05 -30.55 -23.66
N VAL A 52 12.02 -29.81 -23.25
CA VAL A 52 11.80 -29.43 -21.85
C VAL A 52 11.60 -30.65 -20.96
N TRP A 53 10.79 -31.62 -21.40
CA TRP A 53 10.62 -32.87 -20.66
C TRP A 53 11.91 -33.67 -20.52
N TRP A 54 12.67 -33.85 -21.62
CA TRP A 54 13.94 -34.54 -21.59
C TRP A 54 14.93 -33.83 -20.66
N PHE A 55 15.03 -32.52 -20.78
CA PHE A 55 15.91 -31.70 -19.95
C PHE A 55 15.53 -31.81 -18.47
N THR A 56 14.26 -31.62 -18.15
CA THR A 56 13.77 -31.67 -16.75
C THR A 56 13.93 -33.09 -16.18
N HIS A 57 13.73 -34.14 -16.99
CA HIS A 57 13.94 -35.49 -16.56
C HIS A 57 15.43 -35.79 -16.32
N THR A 58 16.31 -35.33 -17.20
CA THR A 58 17.76 -35.62 -17.12
C THR A 58 18.42 -34.81 -16.01
N PHE A 59 18.10 -33.51 -15.92
CA PHE A 59 18.77 -32.58 -15.00
C PHE A 59 18.00 -32.28 -13.70
N MET A 60 16.72 -32.54 -13.62
CA MET A 60 15.89 -32.28 -12.45
C MET A 60 15.25 -33.55 -11.83
N GLY A 61 15.38 -34.72 -12.46
CA GLY A 61 14.95 -36.02 -11.92
C GLY A 61 13.45 -36.19 -11.79
N THR A 62 12.63 -35.30 -12.34
CA THR A 62 11.17 -35.42 -12.22
C THR A 62 10.57 -36.03 -13.49
N ARG A 63 9.74 -37.08 -13.32
CA ARG A 63 8.92 -37.63 -14.39
C ARG A 63 7.54 -36.97 -14.48
N ASN A 64 7.09 -36.42 -13.40
CA ASN A 64 5.85 -35.66 -13.31
C ASN A 64 6.17 -34.17 -13.16
N LEU A 65 5.47 -33.33 -13.90
CA LEU A 65 5.61 -31.89 -13.86
C LEU A 65 4.33 -31.30 -13.23
N PRO A 66 4.17 -31.39 -11.91
CA PRO A 66 2.98 -30.88 -11.23
C PRO A 66 2.85 -29.39 -11.46
N GLY A 67 1.64 -28.89 -11.54
CA GLY A 67 1.36 -27.48 -11.76
C GLY A 67 1.49 -26.97 -13.20
N MET A 68 2.07 -27.76 -14.14
CA MET A 68 2.24 -27.33 -15.54
C MET A 68 0.97 -27.46 -16.39
N GLY A 69 -0.02 -28.24 -15.99
CA GLY A 69 -1.16 -28.58 -16.85
C GLY A 69 -1.97 -27.37 -17.31
N LEU A 70 -2.43 -26.54 -16.39
CA LEU A 70 -3.19 -25.33 -16.71
C LEU A 70 -2.35 -24.25 -17.40
N PRO A 71 -1.12 -23.93 -16.95
CA PRO A 71 -0.19 -23.05 -17.67
C PRO A 71 0.07 -23.50 -19.11
N LEU A 72 0.28 -24.79 -19.34
CA LEU A 72 0.48 -25.35 -20.68
C LEU A 72 -0.76 -25.15 -21.54
N LEU A 73 -1.96 -25.48 -21.02
CA LEU A 73 -3.21 -25.29 -21.74
C LEU A 73 -3.39 -23.82 -22.16
N VAL A 74 -3.16 -22.85 -21.24
CA VAL A 74 -3.27 -21.42 -21.56
C VAL A 74 -2.24 -20.97 -22.60
N THR A 75 -1.02 -21.49 -22.52
CA THR A 75 0.04 -21.22 -23.51
C THR A 75 -0.39 -21.71 -24.88
N GLU A 76 -0.84 -22.96 -24.99
CA GLU A 76 -1.34 -23.56 -26.24
C GLU A 76 -2.55 -22.81 -26.82
N LEU A 77 -3.50 -22.39 -25.96
CA LEU A 77 -4.62 -21.56 -26.38
C LEU A 77 -4.17 -20.23 -26.97
N LEU A 78 -3.21 -19.55 -26.36
CA LEU A 78 -2.66 -18.29 -26.86
C LEU A 78 -1.85 -18.48 -28.15
N ILE A 79 -1.04 -19.55 -28.26
CA ILE A 79 -0.30 -19.88 -29.46
C ILE A 79 -1.26 -20.24 -30.59
N GLY A 80 -2.28 -21.07 -30.32
CA GLY A 80 -3.31 -21.42 -31.28
C GLY A 80 -4.08 -20.20 -31.79
N LEU A 81 -4.50 -19.29 -30.91
CA LEU A 81 -5.11 -18.02 -31.29
C LEU A 81 -4.17 -17.15 -32.15
N GLY A 82 -2.90 -17.04 -31.72
CA GLY A 82 -1.89 -16.29 -32.45
C GLY A 82 -1.64 -16.82 -33.88
N THR A 83 -1.60 -18.15 -34.03
CA THR A 83 -1.42 -18.82 -35.33
C THR A 83 -2.66 -18.72 -36.21
N ALA A 84 -3.87 -18.97 -35.66
CA ALA A 84 -5.14 -18.90 -36.35
C ALA A 84 -5.38 -17.51 -36.97
N PHE A 85 -5.04 -16.45 -36.23
CA PHE A 85 -5.17 -15.06 -36.71
C PHE A 85 -3.90 -14.51 -37.36
N SER A 86 -2.88 -15.35 -37.64
CA SER A 86 -1.58 -14.95 -38.20
C SER A 86 -1.59 -14.55 -39.68
N ASN A 87 -2.70 -14.76 -40.39
CA ASN A 87 -2.67 -14.62 -41.85
C ASN A 87 -2.92 -13.23 -42.38
N ARG A 88 -2.03 -12.91 -43.33
CA ARG A 88 -1.98 -11.80 -44.29
C ARG A 88 -2.16 -10.40 -43.72
N ALA A 89 -1.31 -9.51 -44.20
CA ALA A 89 -1.42 -8.03 -44.24
C ALA A 89 -2.51 -7.43 -43.34
N THR A 90 -2.61 -7.90 -42.10
CA THR A 90 -3.69 -7.52 -41.22
C THR A 90 -3.25 -6.35 -40.37
N THR A 91 -3.72 -5.21 -40.84
CA THR A 91 -3.66 -3.93 -40.18
C THR A 91 -4.41 -3.86 -38.84
N SER A 92 -5.15 -4.93 -38.44
CA SER A 92 -5.86 -4.90 -37.18
C SER A 92 -4.89 -5.04 -35.97
N ARG A 93 -4.94 -4.07 -35.08
CA ARG A 93 -4.12 -4.07 -33.84
C ARG A 93 -4.33 -5.31 -33.00
N LEU A 94 -5.55 -5.87 -32.99
CA LEU A 94 -5.89 -7.07 -32.24
C LEU A 94 -5.10 -8.29 -32.74
N ARG A 95 -4.98 -8.49 -34.08
CA ARG A 95 -4.24 -9.62 -34.62
C ARG A 95 -2.73 -9.51 -34.32
N GLN A 96 -2.17 -8.30 -34.39
CA GLN A 96 -0.78 -8.07 -33.98
C GLN A 96 -0.58 -8.36 -32.48
N TYR A 97 -1.55 -7.97 -31.65
CA TYR A 97 -1.54 -8.26 -30.22
C TYR A 97 -1.56 -9.78 -29.95
N LEU A 98 -2.48 -10.52 -30.59
CA LEU A 98 -2.55 -11.97 -30.42
C LEU A 98 -1.26 -12.72 -30.82
N ARG A 99 -0.59 -12.25 -31.87
CA ARG A 99 0.75 -12.82 -32.24
C ARG A 99 1.79 -12.57 -31.15
N LYS A 100 1.85 -11.34 -30.62
CA LYS A 100 2.76 -11.02 -29.53
C LYS A 100 2.39 -11.80 -28.27
N ALA A 101 1.10 -11.93 -27.97
CA ALA A 101 0.63 -12.73 -26.84
C ALA A 101 1.05 -14.19 -26.92
N ALA A 102 0.96 -14.79 -28.11
CA ALA A 102 1.45 -16.15 -28.35
C ALA A 102 2.95 -16.28 -28.08
N MET A 103 3.78 -15.36 -28.62
CA MET A 103 5.22 -15.38 -28.37
C MET A 103 5.53 -15.18 -26.87
N ILE A 104 4.85 -14.23 -26.22
CA ILE A 104 5.03 -13.96 -24.80
C ILE A 104 4.68 -15.20 -23.98
N ALA A 105 3.56 -15.87 -24.25
CA ALA A 105 3.16 -17.07 -23.54
C ALA A 105 4.20 -18.18 -23.65
N GLY A 106 4.73 -18.44 -24.85
CA GLY A 106 5.80 -19.41 -25.07
C GLY A 106 7.09 -19.03 -24.31
N VAL A 107 7.51 -17.76 -24.38
CA VAL A 107 8.70 -17.29 -23.68
C VAL A 107 8.52 -17.39 -22.17
N VAL A 108 7.39 -16.97 -21.61
CA VAL A 108 7.12 -17.04 -20.16
C VAL A 108 7.07 -18.49 -19.70
N PHE A 109 6.49 -19.40 -20.51
CA PHE A 109 6.48 -20.83 -20.20
C PHE A 109 7.90 -21.41 -20.15
N LEU A 110 8.76 -21.05 -21.09
CA LEU A 110 10.18 -21.48 -21.09
C LEU A 110 10.96 -20.86 -19.93
N LEU A 111 10.72 -19.58 -19.61
CA LEU A 111 11.34 -18.92 -18.46
C LEU A 111 10.97 -19.64 -17.17
N GLU A 112 9.69 -19.94 -16.97
CA GLU A 112 9.23 -20.67 -15.80
C GLU A 112 9.76 -22.10 -15.76
N SER A 113 9.75 -22.80 -16.90
CA SER A 113 10.21 -24.20 -16.95
C SER A 113 11.71 -24.38 -16.76
N LEU A 114 12.52 -23.40 -17.20
CA LEU A 114 13.97 -23.57 -17.26
C LEU A 114 14.72 -22.54 -16.40
N VAL A 115 14.46 -21.24 -16.59
CA VAL A 115 15.31 -20.18 -16.01
C VAL A 115 15.05 -20.02 -14.51
N PHE A 116 13.80 -20.00 -14.09
CA PHE A 116 13.46 -19.84 -12.68
C PHE A 116 13.75 -21.08 -11.83
N HIS A 117 14.05 -22.19 -12.46
CA HIS A 117 14.45 -23.44 -11.79
C HIS A 117 15.93 -23.80 -12.00
N PHE A 118 16.75 -22.83 -12.43
CA PHE A 118 18.18 -23.05 -12.61
C PHE A 118 18.87 -23.71 -11.40
N PRO A 119 18.54 -23.36 -10.12
CA PRO A 119 19.13 -24.04 -8.97
C PRO A 119 18.77 -25.52 -8.84
N SER A 120 17.69 -25.98 -9.51
CA SER A 120 17.28 -27.40 -9.54
C SER A 120 18.03 -28.23 -10.61
N PHE A 121 18.89 -27.60 -11.41
CA PHE A 121 19.62 -28.29 -12.46
C PHE A 121 20.83 -29.03 -11.89
N SER A 122 20.73 -30.36 -11.78
CA SER A 122 21.80 -31.21 -11.35
C SER A 122 21.62 -32.59 -11.97
N THR A 123 22.72 -33.17 -12.42
CA THR A 123 22.78 -34.58 -12.85
C THR A 123 23.00 -35.52 -11.67
N HIS A 124 23.54 -34.97 -10.56
CA HIS A 124 23.82 -35.70 -9.34
C HIS A 124 22.74 -35.40 -8.32
N ARG A 125 21.95 -36.39 -7.95
CA ARG A 125 20.80 -36.25 -7.05
C ARG A 125 20.77 -37.39 -6.08
N GLU A 126 21.23 -37.12 -4.89
CA GLU A 126 21.11 -38.03 -3.78
C GLU A 126 20.21 -37.37 -2.73
N THR A 127 19.44 -38.18 -2.05
CA THR A 127 18.64 -37.77 -0.89
C THR A 127 19.04 -38.68 0.25
N THR A 128 19.25 -38.08 1.43
CA THR A 128 19.54 -38.81 2.65
C THR A 128 18.59 -38.30 3.73
N ASP A 129 17.87 -39.23 4.34
CA ASP A 129 16.94 -38.85 5.39
C ASP A 129 17.68 -38.60 6.72
N LEU A 130 17.22 -37.60 7.45
CA LEU A 130 17.67 -37.28 8.80
C LEU A 130 16.92 -38.16 9.79
N SER A 131 17.65 -38.98 10.55
CA SER A 131 17.06 -39.84 11.59
C SER A 131 16.57 -38.98 12.77
N LEU A 132 15.27 -38.77 12.87
CA LEU A 132 14.68 -37.93 13.92
C LEU A 132 14.80 -38.57 15.30
N SER A 133 14.88 -39.88 15.37
CA SER A 133 15.09 -40.62 16.63
C SER A 133 16.43 -40.34 17.31
N GLN A 134 17.40 -39.77 16.59
CA GLN A 134 18.73 -39.42 17.11
C GLN A 134 18.81 -37.95 17.61
N ALA A 135 17.70 -37.24 17.66
CA ALA A 135 17.68 -35.88 18.15
C ALA A 135 17.99 -35.76 19.64
N GLU A 136 19.00 -35.00 20.00
CA GLU A 136 19.23 -34.52 21.34
C GLU A 136 18.38 -33.27 21.59
N ILE A 137 17.47 -33.34 22.57
CA ILE A 137 16.51 -32.26 22.87
C ILE A 137 17.02 -31.47 24.06
N SER A 138 17.14 -30.15 23.93
CA SER A 138 17.61 -29.28 25.01
C SER A 138 16.63 -29.18 26.20
N ASP A 139 15.33 -29.32 25.95
CA ASP A 139 14.27 -29.27 26.95
C ASP A 139 13.21 -30.34 26.65
N ALA A 140 13.22 -31.39 27.45
CA ALA A 140 12.30 -32.53 27.32
C ALA A 140 10.84 -32.16 27.66
N SER A 141 10.58 -31.03 28.27
CA SER A 141 9.22 -30.53 28.50
C SER A 141 8.65 -29.81 27.26
N ALA A 142 9.52 -29.28 26.41
CA ALA A 142 9.18 -28.51 25.22
C ALA A 142 9.14 -29.35 23.93
N ALA A 143 9.80 -30.52 23.89
CA ALA A 143 9.75 -31.41 22.75
C ALA A 143 9.94 -32.88 23.17
N GLN A 144 9.31 -33.79 22.41
CA GLN A 144 9.37 -35.24 22.63
C GLN A 144 9.50 -35.99 21.30
N VAL A 145 10.35 -37.03 21.26
CA VAL A 145 10.44 -37.95 20.13
C VAL A 145 9.35 -39.01 20.25
N ASP A 146 8.54 -39.16 19.23
CA ASP A 146 7.46 -40.14 19.12
C ASP A 146 7.65 -40.96 17.84
N GLY A 147 8.39 -42.08 17.96
CA GLY A 147 8.76 -42.90 16.84
C GLY A 147 9.66 -42.18 15.84
N ASP A 148 9.15 -42.01 14.60
CA ASP A 148 9.82 -41.29 13.51
C ASP A 148 9.43 -39.81 13.43
N THR A 149 8.73 -39.28 14.43
CA THR A 149 8.32 -37.87 14.48
C THR A 149 8.79 -37.20 15.76
N ILE A 150 8.89 -35.87 15.76
CA ILE A 150 9.17 -35.09 16.96
C ILE A 150 7.99 -34.11 17.17
N GLN A 151 7.36 -34.24 18.36
CA GLN A 151 6.34 -33.29 18.80
C GLN A 151 7.01 -32.13 19.54
N ILE A 152 6.71 -30.91 19.15
CA ILE A 152 7.29 -29.69 19.71
C ILE A 152 6.15 -28.83 20.26
N SER A 153 6.17 -28.59 21.59
CA SER A 153 5.14 -27.82 22.29
C SER A 153 5.65 -26.49 22.89
N GLY A 154 6.93 -26.17 22.69
CA GLY A 154 7.55 -24.97 23.24
C GLY A 154 8.90 -24.66 22.59
N ASN A 155 9.54 -23.63 23.08
CA ASN A 155 10.88 -23.25 22.61
C ASN A 155 11.90 -24.32 22.94
N CYS A 156 12.56 -24.87 21.93
CA CYS A 156 13.54 -25.94 22.12
C CYS A 156 14.64 -25.87 21.06
N THR A 157 15.69 -26.63 21.31
CA THR A 157 16.79 -26.87 20.38
C THR A 157 16.93 -28.36 20.15
N LEU A 158 16.86 -28.77 18.89
CA LEU A 158 17.12 -30.14 18.46
C LEU A 158 18.52 -30.21 17.87
N THR A 159 19.38 -31.06 18.42
CA THR A 159 20.76 -31.28 17.96
C THR A 159 20.88 -32.68 17.40
N PHE A 160 21.35 -32.80 16.18
CA PHE A 160 21.65 -34.06 15.52
C PHE A 160 23.16 -34.14 15.33
N SER A 161 23.77 -35.04 16.10
CA SER A 161 25.20 -35.29 16.14
C SER A 161 25.55 -36.54 15.33
N ASN A 162 26.85 -36.73 15.05
CA ASN A 162 27.37 -37.90 14.35
C ASN A 162 26.77 -38.11 12.92
N LEU A 163 26.50 -37.00 12.23
CA LEU A 163 26.14 -37.05 10.82
C LEU A 163 27.41 -37.25 9.96
N GLU A 164 27.39 -38.22 9.09
CA GLU A 164 28.48 -38.43 8.08
C GLU A 164 27.96 -38.11 6.68
N GLN A 165 27.52 -36.84 6.50
CA GLN A 165 26.96 -36.42 5.23
C GLN A 165 27.98 -35.77 4.33
N SER A 166 27.92 -36.08 3.02
CA SER A 166 28.81 -35.56 2.01
C SER A 166 28.81 -34.03 1.89
N ALA A 167 29.93 -33.44 1.56
CA ALA A 167 30.06 -32.02 1.23
C ALA A 167 29.20 -31.58 0.03
N ASP A 168 28.65 -32.51 -0.75
CA ASP A 168 27.78 -32.22 -1.91
C ASP A 168 26.37 -31.85 -1.53
N ILE A 169 26.00 -31.91 -0.24
CA ILE A 169 24.68 -31.46 0.24
C ILE A 169 24.52 -29.98 -0.06
N ARG A 170 23.33 -29.64 -0.59
CA ARG A 170 22.95 -28.26 -0.89
C ARG A 170 21.78 -27.78 -0.06
N TYR A 171 20.89 -28.66 0.37
CA TYR A 171 19.65 -28.29 1.06
C TYR A 171 19.27 -29.33 2.11
N LEU A 172 18.75 -28.81 3.24
CA LEU A 172 17.96 -29.56 4.21
C LEU A 172 16.50 -29.14 4.06
N THR A 173 15.61 -30.09 3.90
CA THR A 173 14.17 -29.86 3.88
C THR A 173 13.54 -30.53 5.09
N LEU A 174 12.76 -29.79 5.87
CA LEU A 174 11.98 -30.27 7.00
C LEU A 174 10.51 -30.29 6.63
N LEU A 175 9.84 -31.41 6.81
CA LEU A 175 8.39 -31.52 6.65
C LEU A 175 7.74 -31.41 8.02
N MET A 176 6.88 -30.41 8.20
CA MET A 176 6.25 -30.10 9.47
C MET A 176 4.75 -29.96 9.32
N ASP A 177 4.02 -30.18 10.41
CA ASP A 177 2.57 -30.04 10.50
C ASP A 177 2.19 -29.39 11.84
N GLY A 178 1.00 -28.74 11.89
CA GLY A 178 0.51 -28.08 13.07
C GLY A 178 -0.56 -27.04 12.75
N GLU A 179 -0.82 -26.15 13.70
CA GLU A 179 -1.72 -25.02 13.50
C GLU A 179 -1.05 -23.93 12.63
N ASP A 180 -1.85 -23.08 11.97
CA ASP A 180 -1.35 -21.94 11.17
C ASP A 180 -0.89 -20.80 12.08
N VAL A 181 0.20 -21.04 12.82
CA VAL A 181 0.82 -20.09 13.72
C VAL A 181 2.25 -19.80 13.28
N TYR A 182 2.70 -18.61 13.68
CA TYR A 182 4.05 -18.16 13.42
C TYR A 182 5.04 -18.70 14.46
N TYR A 183 6.20 -19.14 13.98
CA TYR A 183 7.38 -19.47 14.79
C TYR A 183 8.67 -19.24 14.01
N ASN A 184 9.79 -19.15 14.72
CA ASN A 184 11.12 -19.02 14.12
C ASN A 184 11.87 -20.34 14.19
N VAL A 185 12.50 -20.71 13.09
CA VAL A 185 13.46 -21.83 13.05
C VAL A 185 14.82 -21.30 12.61
N THR A 186 15.82 -21.51 13.44
CA THR A 186 17.22 -21.22 13.12
C THR A 186 17.93 -22.54 12.89
N CYS A 187 18.54 -22.70 11.72
CA CYS A 187 19.37 -23.86 11.40
C CYS A 187 20.85 -23.45 11.49
N SER A 188 21.63 -24.24 12.22
CA SER A 188 23.08 -24.11 12.31
C SER A 188 23.73 -25.45 11.98
N MET A 189 24.93 -25.44 11.41
CA MET A 189 25.67 -26.63 11.04
C MET A 189 27.07 -26.64 11.62
N LYS A 190 27.65 -27.83 11.70
CA LYS A 190 29.04 -28.09 12.10
C LYS A 190 29.65 -29.08 11.13
N ASP A 191 30.73 -28.70 10.46
CA ASP A 191 31.49 -29.54 9.58
C ASP A 191 32.92 -29.78 10.13
N GLU A 192 33.76 -30.49 9.40
CA GLU A 192 35.15 -30.79 9.82
C GLU A 192 35.99 -29.55 10.12
N ASN A 193 35.73 -28.43 9.43
CA ASN A 193 36.45 -27.17 9.66
C ASN A 193 35.98 -26.41 10.90
N LEU A 194 34.74 -26.66 11.31
CA LEU A 194 34.11 -26.02 12.48
C LEU A 194 34.07 -26.98 13.67
N SER A 195 35.22 -27.48 14.12
CA SER A 195 35.30 -28.56 15.12
C SER A 195 34.68 -28.20 16.48
N ASN A 196 34.61 -26.92 16.84
CA ASN A 196 34.18 -26.47 18.18
C ASN A 196 32.94 -25.55 18.18
N GLN A 197 32.43 -25.10 17.03
CA GLN A 197 31.33 -24.13 16.96
C GLN A 197 30.31 -24.50 15.90
N PHE A 198 29.05 -24.15 16.15
CA PHE A 198 27.99 -24.19 15.13
C PHE A 198 27.98 -22.89 14.36
N GLU A 199 27.97 -22.97 13.03
CA GLU A 199 27.77 -21.83 12.16
C GLU A 199 26.31 -21.76 11.73
N GLN A 200 25.68 -20.59 11.88
CA GLN A 200 24.30 -20.38 11.47
C GLN A 200 24.19 -20.42 9.94
N VAL A 201 23.47 -21.40 9.42
CA VAL A 201 23.19 -21.58 8.00
C VAL A 201 22.05 -20.69 7.54
N GLY A 202 20.99 -20.58 8.36
CA GLY A 202 19.85 -19.77 8.05
C GLY A 202 18.90 -19.63 9.22
N LYS A 203 18.12 -18.55 9.18
CA LYS A 203 16.99 -18.34 10.05
C LYS A 203 15.78 -18.10 9.16
N THR A 204 14.70 -18.85 9.38
CA THR A 204 13.45 -18.67 8.67
C THR A 204 12.29 -18.56 9.60
N GLN A 205 11.35 -17.74 9.22
CA GLN A 205 10.05 -17.66 9.85
C GLN A 205 9.13 -18.66 9.15
N ALA A 206 8.33 -19.36 9.89
CA ALA A 206 7.63 -20.52 9.38
C ALA A 206 6.23 -20.63 9.94
N THR A 207 5.44 -21.45 9.28
CA THR A 207 4.10 -21.87 9.69
C THR A 207 4.05 -23.41 9.68
N ALA A 208 3.24 -23.96 10.55
CA ALA A 208 3.15 -25.38 10.76
C ALA A 208 2.20 -26.12 9.83
N THR A 209 1.42 -25.42 9.00
CA THR A 209 0.47 -26.11 8.10
C THR A 209 1.18 -26.79 6.95
N SER A 210 1.33 -28.12 7.00
CA SER A 210 1.78 -29.04 5.92
C SER A 210 2.83 -28.44 4.98
N PHE A 211 3.80 -27.74 5.53
CA PHE A 211 4.75 -26.95 4.77
C PHE A 211 6.17 -27.51 4.91
N SER A 212 6.91 -27.53 3.82
CA SER A 212 8.32 -27.92 3.85
C SER A 212 9.21 -26.69 4.05
N LEU A 213 9.90 -26.61 5.18
CA LEU A 213 10.96 -25.64 5.40
C LEU A 213 12.22 -26.07 4.68
N ARG A 214 12.89 -25.15 4.02
CA ARG A 214 14.10 -25.43 3.29
C ARG A 214 15.24 -24.52 3.74
N PHE A 215 16.38 -25.11 4.08
CA PHE A 215 17.62 -24.42 4.42
C PHE A 215 18.69 -24.73 3.36
N ALA A 216 19.29 -23.68 2.82
CA ALA A 216 20.46 -23.86 1.95
C ALA A 216 21.66 -24.25 2.82
N MET A 217 22.22 -25.45 2.59
CA MET A 217 23.38 -25.99 3.27
C MET A 217 24.57 -25.92 2.33
N LEU A 218 25.70 -25.45 2.81
CA LEU A 218 26.93 -25.39 2.04
C LEU A 218 28.09 -25.83 2.95
N PRO A 219 28.12 -27.08 3.39
CA PRO A 219 29.23 -27.58 4.19
C PRO A 219 30.51 -27.52 3.38
N TYR A 220 31.60 -27.12 4.00
CA TYR A 220 32.90 -27.02 3.34
C TYR A 220 33.54 -28.40 3.15
N GLN A 221 33.26 -29.29 4.12
CA GLN A 221 33.68 -30.69 4.10
C GLN A 221 32.53 -31.58 4.61
N THR A 222 32.83 -32.76 5.18
CA THR A 222 31.83 -33.65 5.73
C THR A 222 31.03 -32.97 6.84
N LEU A 223 29.69 -33.01 6.77
CA LEU A 223 28.79 -32.46 7.76
C LEU A 223 28.67 -33.43 8.94
N HIS A 224 29.04 -32.99 10.14
CA HIS A 224 29.05 -33.79 11.36
C HIS A 224 27.84 -33.56 12.27
N ALA A 225 27.31 -32.35 12.30
CA ALA A 225 26.13 -32.04 13.12
C ALA A 225 25.30 -30.89 12.54
N ILE A 226 24.01 -30.91 12.87
CA ILE A 226 23.09 -29.77 12.68
C ILE A 226 22.38 -29.47 13.98
N GLN A 227 21.99 -28.23 14.12
CA GLN A 227 21.20 -27.75 15.23
C GLN A 227 20.01 -26.95 14.71
N LEU A 228 18.81 -27.34 15.11
CA LEU A 228 17.55 -26.68 14.79
C LEU A 228 17.00 -26.04 16.06
N GLN A 229 17.01 -24.73 16.11
CA GLN A 229 16.48 -23.98 17.24
C GLN A 229 15.09 -23.41 16.89
N PHE A 230 14.09 -23.83 17.67
CA PHE A 230 12.71 -23.36 17.58
C PHE A 230 12.47 -22.30 18.66
N THR A 231 11.98 -21.14 18.24
CA THR A 231 11.63 -20.02 19.13
C THR A 231 10.30 -19.40 18.75
N GLU A 232 9.62 -18.76 19.70
CA GLU A 232 8.26 -18.22 19.53
C GLU A 232 7.25 -19.31 19.13
N VAL A 233 7.35 -20.48 19.78
CA VAL A 233 6.44 -21.61 19.57
C VAL A 233 5.25 -21.46 20.51
N ASP A 234 4.14 -20.93 19.99
CA ASP A 234 2.91 -20.65 20.74
C ASP A 234 1.83 -21.76 20.58
N ALA A 235 2.04 -22.72 19.66
CA ALA A 235 1.16 -23.85 19.45
C ALA A 235 1.95 -25.13 19.12
N PRO A 236 1.38 -26.32 19.34
CA PRO A 236 2.05 -27.59 19.08
C PRO A 236 2.39 -27.79 17.60
N LEU A 237 3.61 -28.26 17.33
CA LEU A 237 4.16 -28.58 16.02
C LEU A 237 4.58 -30.04 15.97
N VAL A 238 4.50 -30.64 14.80
CA VAL A 238 5.00 -32.01 14.55
C VAL A 238 6.01 -31.97 13.42
N LEU A 239 7.24 -32.37 13.67
CA LEU A 239 8.26 -32.60 12.65
C LEU A 239 8.18 -34.04 12.18
N HIS A 240 7.76 -34.23 10.93
CA HIS A 240 7.55 -35.54 10.31
C HIS A 240 8.79 -36.13 9.66
N SER A 241 9.61 -35.31 9.01
CA SER A 241 10.84 -35.75 8.37
C SER A 241 11.81 -34.60 8.16
N GLY A 242 13.07 -34.95 8.12
CA GLY A 242 14.15 -34.12 7.59
C GLY A 242 14.85 -34.85 6.47
N THR A 243 15.09 -34.20 5.34
CA THR A 243 15.76 -34.84 4.22
C THR A 243 16.82 -33.90 3.64
N PHE A 244 18.02 -34.40 3.50
CA PHE A 244 19.12 -33.73 2.81
C PHE A 244 19.03 -33.98 1.32
N TYR A 245 19.29 -32.94 0.53
CA TYR A 245 19.30 -33.00 -0.91
C TYR A 245 20.60 -32.44 -1.48
N THR A 246 21.17 -33.11 -2.49
CA THR A 246 22.29 -32.58 -3.31
C THR A 246 21.78 -31.58 -4.37
N ALA A 247 20.48 -31.59 -4.69
CA ALA A 247 19.86 -30.67 -5.63
C ALA A 247 18.43 -30.34 -5.18
N ILE A 248 17.96 -29.11 -5.40
CA ILE A 248 16.58 -28.70 -5.08
C ILE A 248 15.59 -29.51 -5.95
N PRO A 249 14.50 -30.04 -5.37
CA PRO A 249 13.41 -30.63 -6.15
C PRO A 249 12.78 -29.60 -7.09
N TYR A 250 12.57 -29.99 -8.34
CA TYR A 250 11.88 -29.14 -9.31
C TYR A 250 10.40 -28.96 -8.97
N HIS A 251 9.95 -27.70 -8.92
CA HIS A 251 8.55 -27.39 -8.68
C HIS A 251 8.08 -26.24 -9.59
N PHE A 252 7.24 -26.52 -10.60
CA PHE A 252 6.69 -25.50 -11.49
C PHE A 252 5.67 -24.62 -10.76
N SER A 253 5.91 -23.31 -10.68
CA SER A 253 4.99 -22.38 -10.04
C SER A 253 3.96 -21.81 -11.02
N ALA A 254 2.75 -22.38 -11.03
CA ALA A 254 1.64 -21.87 -11.83
C ALA A 254 1.28 -20.41 -11.48
N ALA A 255 1.35 -20.04 -10.19
CA ALA A 255 1.06 -18.68 -9.73
C ALA A 255 2.05 -17.65 -10.32
N ARG A 256 3.35 -17.94 -10.29
CA ARG A 256 4.38 -17.10 -10.88
C ARG A 256 4.23 -17.00 -12.40
N PHE A 257 3.97 -18.13 -13.08
CA PHE A 257 3.70 -18.15 -14.51
C PHE A 257 2.56 -17.19 -14.88
N PHE A 258 1.40 -17.31 -14.21
CA PHE A 258 0.25 -16.46 -14.52
C PHE A 258 0.48 -15.00 -14.16
N LEU A 259 1.20 -14.70 -13.08
CA LEU A 259 1.57 -13.34 -12.71
C LEU A 259 2.43 -12.68 -13.78
N VAL A 260 3.52 -13.35 -14.19
CA VAL A 260 4.45 -12.83 -15.20
C VAL A 260 3.75 -12.70 -16.56
N LEU A 261 2.96 -13.70 -16.95
CA LEU A 261 2.19 -13.69 -18.21
C LEU A 261 1.20 -12.52 -18.22
N LEU A 262 0.41 -12.35 -17.16
CA LEU A 262 -0.57 -11.26 -17.06
C LEU A 262 0.12 -9.90 -17.18
N LEU A 263 1.21 -9.67 -16.45
CA LEU A 263 1.94 -8.41 -16.50
C LEU A 263 2.50 -8.12 -17.91
N ALA A 264 3.10 -9.14 -18.56
CA ALA A 264 3.65 -8.99 -19.90
C ALA A 264 2.55 -8.73 -20.94
N LEU A 265 1.40 -9.41 -20.84
CA LEU A 265 0.25 -9.19 -21.71
C LEU A 265 -0.36 -7.79 -21.51
N LEU A 266 -0.50 -7.32 -20.28
CA LEU A 266 -1.01 -5.97 -19.97
C LEU A 266 -0.08 -4.89 -20.53
N LEU A 267 1.24 -5.00 -20.33
CA LEU A 267 2.21 -4.06 -20.88
C LEU A 267 2.16 -4.03 -22.42
N THR A 268 2.08 -5.20 -23.05
CA THR A 268 1.96 -5.32 -24.51
C THR A 268 0.64 -4.74 -25.01
N ALA A 269 -0.46 -4.94 -24.29
CA ALA A 269 -1.76 -4.34 -24.63
C ALA A 269 -1.69 -2.80 -24.56
N CYS A 270 -1.07 -2.26 -23.52
CA CYS A 270 -0.90 -0.82 -23.36
C CYS A 270 -0.18 -0.19 -24.56
N GLU A 271 0.86 -0.83 -25.08
CA GLU A 271 1.58 -0.36 -26.27
C GLU A 271 0.80 -0.60 -27.56
N GLN A 272 0.25 -1.81 -27.77
CA GLN A 272 -0.42 -2.19 -29.01
C GLN A 272 -1.71 -1.41 -29.25
N PHE A 273 -2.49 -1.17 -28.20
CA PHE A 273 -3.74 -0.42 -28.29
C PHE A 273 -3.55 1.08 -28.04
N ARG A 274 -2.29 1.53 -27.88
CA ARG A 274 -1.94 2.95 -27.65
C ARG A 274 -2.68 3.54 -26.44
N ILE A 275 -2.81 2.78 -25.35
CA ILE A 275 -3.52 3.22 -24.14
C ILE A 275 -2.84 4.45 -23.53
N TRP A 276 -1.52 4.59 -23.71
CA TRP A 276 -0.75 5.76 -23.31
C TRP A 276 -1.18 7.06 -24.01
N GLU A 277 -1.78 6.99 -25.21
CA GLU A 277 -2.24 8.16 -25.96
C GLU A 277 -3.62 8.65 -25.52
N ILE A 278 -4.36 7.84 -24.75
CA ILE A 278 -5.69 8.19 -24.25
C ILE A 278 -5.55 9.31 -23.21
N ARG A 279 -6.11 10.48 -23.51
CA ARG A 279 -6.08 11.64 -22.62
C ARG A 279 -7.37 11.73 -21.81
N TYR A 280 -7.23 11.95 -20.50
CA TYR A 280 -8.36 12.07 -19.59
C TYR A 280 -9.29 13.23 -20.00
N ARG A 281 -10.59 12.96 -20.04
CA ARG A 281 -11.66 13.93 -20.31
C ARG A 281 -12.70 13.85 -19.19
N ALA A 282 -12.83 14.91 -18.39
CA ALA A 282 -13.69 14.92 -17.20
C ALA A 282 -15.19 14.67 -17.50
N HIS A 283 -15.65 14.99 -18.72
CA HIS A 283 -17.05 14.77 -19.14
C HIS A 283 -17.29 13.43 -19.85
N SER A 284 -16.25 12.61 -20.04
CA SER A 284 -16.39 11.28 -20.65
C SER A 284 -16.87 10.27 -19.61
N TRP A 285 -18.04 9.68 -19.81
CA TRP A 285 -18.57 8.65 -18.92
C TRP A 285 -17.65 7.41 -18.83
N LYS A 286 -17.00 7.02 -19.95
CA LYS A 286 -16.04 5.89 -19.99
C LYS A 286 -14.83 6.15 -19.11
N HIS A 287 -14.29 7.38 -19.12
CA HIS A 287 -13.16 7.76 -18.28
C HIS A 287 -13.56 7.86 -16.81
N ASN A 288 -14.75 8.36 -16.51
CA ASN A 288 -15.26 8.40 -15.15
C ASN A 288 -15.56 6.98 -14.62
N LEU A 289 -16.04 6.08 -15.47
CA LEU A 289 -16.22 4.67 -15.12
C LEU A 289 -14.87 4.00 -14.80
N ALA A 290 -13.82 4.27 -15.59
CA ALA A 290 -12.46 3.76 -15.29
C ALA A 290 -11.94 4.29 -13.94
N VAL A 291 -12.14 5.58 -13.64
CA VAL A 291 -11.78 6.15 -12.34
C VAL A 291 -12.58 5.51 -11.21
N LEU A 292 -13.89 5.29 -11.40
CA LEU A 292 -14.77 4.66 -10.42
C LEU A 292 -14.37 3.19 -10.19
N ALA A 293 -14.06 2.46 -11.25
CA ALA A 293 -13.54 1.08 -11.14
C ALA A 293 -12.21 1.03 -10.38
N THR A 294 -11.32 2.02 -10.60
CA THR A 294 -10.06 2.13 -9.82
C THR A 294 -10.34 2.43 -8.35
N LEU A 295 -11.30 3.32 -8.05
CA LEU A 295 -11.72 3.60 -6.68
C LEU A 295 -12.22 2.33 -5.99
N PHE A 296 -13.18 1.62 -6.58
CA PHE A 296 -13.70 0.37 -6.02
C PHE A 296 -12.63 -0.71 -5.92
N GLY A 297 -11.71 -0.78 -6.89
CA GLY A 297 -10.57 -1.69 -6.82
C GLY A 297 -9.69 -1.42 -5.60
N CYS A 298 -9.36 -0.16 -5.29
CA CYS A 298 -8.63 0.21 -4.08
C CYS A 298 -9.41 -0.15 -2.81
N MET A 299 -10.70 0.18 -2.76
CA MET A 299 -11.57 -0.11 -1.61
C MET A 299 -11.65 -1.61 -1.34
N ILE A 300 -11.97 -2.42 -2.36
CA ILE A 300 -12.06 -3.88 -2.23
C ILE A 300 -10.71 -4.47 -1.80
N SER A 301 -9.59 -3.99 -2.35
CA SER A 301 -8.26 -4.47 -1.97
C SER A 301 -7.96 -4.21 -0.49
N VAL A 302 -8.34 -3.06 0.03
CA VAL A 302 -8.17 -2.72 1.46
C VAL A 302 -9.05 -3.60 2.34
N LEU A 303 -10.33 -3.76 2.00
CA LEU A 303 -11.24 -4.63 2.73
C LEU A 303 -10.80 -6.11 2.72
N ALA A 304 -10.24 -6.59 1.59
CA ALA A 304 -9.74 -7.96 1.48
C ALA A 304 -8.56 -8.26 2.41
N PHE A 305 -7.76 -7.25 2.76
CA PHE A 305 -6.69 -7.38 3.74
C PHE A 305 -7.19 -7.44 5.18
N ARG A 306 -8.39 -6.94 5.43
CA ARG A 306 -8.93 -6.88 6.78
C ARG A 306 -10.42 -7.14 6.78
N VAL A 307 -10.79 -8.39 7.02
CA VAL A 307 -12.17 -8.74 7.32
C VAL A 307 -12.39 -8.43 8.82
N PRO A 308 -13.17 -7.39 9.15
CA PRO A 308 -13.37 -7.02 10.54
C PRO A 308 -14.26 -8.04 11.26
N ASP A 309 -13.99 -8.22 12.54
CA ASP A 309 -14.89 -8.93 13.43
C ASP A 309 -16.21 -8.15 13.56
N LEU A 310 -17.33 -8.86 13.44
CA LEU A 310 -18.67 -8.28 13.36
C LEU A 310 -19.35 -8.14 14.73
N GLU A 311 -18.78 -8.70 15.78
CA GLU A 311 -19.40 -8.69 17.10
C GLU A 311 -19.43 -7.27 17.68
N ALA A 312 -20.63 -6.69 17.70
CA ALA A 312 -20.92 -5.41 18.35
C ALA A 312 -21.56 -5.66 19.71
N THR A 313 -20.97 -5.07 20.74
CA THR A 313 -21.47 -5.13 22.11
C THR A 313 -22.44 -4.00 22.42
N THR A 314 -23.16 -4.10 23.53
CA THR A 314 -23.98 -3.00 24.09
C THR A 314 -23.14 -2.20 25.10
N LEU A 315 -23.61 -1.01 25.50
CA LEU A 315 -22.94 -0.24 26.57
C LEU A 315 -22.99 -0.91 27.93
N ASN A 316 -23.87 -1.89 28.11
CA ASN A 316 -23.96 -2.65 29.36
C ASN A 316 -22.96 -3.81 29.42
N ASP A 317 -22.36 -4.16 28.29
CA ASP A 317 -21.30 -5.18 28.24
C ASP A 317 -19.96 -4.55 28.65
N PRO A 318 -19.00 -5.35 29.16
CA PRO A 318 -17.67 -4.84 29.45
C PRO A 318 -17.02 -4.26 28.19
N ILE A 319 -16.74 -2.96 28.21
CA ILE A 319 -16.05 -2.29 27.09
C ILE A 319 -14.55 -2.53 27.21
N ASP A 320 -13.93 -2.97 26.13
CA ASP A 320 -12.48 -3.11 26.06
C ASP A 320 -11.81 -1.76 26.37
N VAL A 321 -10.92 -1.74 27.37
CA VAL A 321 -10.13 -0.56 27.73
C VAL A 321 -9.26 -0.03 26.57
N ASN A 322 -8.97 -0.84 25.55
CA ASN A 322 -8.30 -0.39 24.34
C ASN A 322 -9.23 0.41 23.39
N ASN A 323 -10.55 0.26 23.52
CA ASN A 323 -11.52 1.02 22.73
C ASN A 323 -11.91 2.34 23.45
N VAL A 324 -10.94 3.24 23.52
CA VAL A 324 -11.06 4.55 24.17
C VAL A 324 -12.25 5.39 23.65
N TYR A 325 -12.65 5.17 22.39
CA TYR A 325 -13.78 5.90 21.77
C TYR A 325 -15.12 5.37 22.26
N ALA A 326 -15.25 4.06 22.45
CA ALA A 326 -16.43 3.46 23.06
C ALA A 326 -16.59 3.91 24.52
N MET A 327 -15.49 3.96 25.28
CA MET A 327 -15.49 4.46 26.65
C MET A 327 -15.84 5.96 26.70
N THR A 328 -15.43 6.75 25.70
CA THR A 328 -15.80 8.16 25.60
C THR A 328 -17.30 8.32 25.25
N LEU A 329 -17.85 7.44 24.40
CA LEU A 329 -19.28 7.39 24.11
C LEU A 329 -20.06 7.10 25.41
N ASP A 330 -19.69 6.08 26.16
CA ASP A 330 -20.30 5.71 27.44
C ASP A 330 -20.29 6.89 28.44
N ALA A 331 -19.17 7.59 28.54
CA ALA A 331 -19.06 8.80 29.35
C ALA A 331 -20.03 9.90 28.89
N TRP A 332 -20.16 10.13 27.59
CA TRP A 332 -21.08 11.13 27.05
C TRP A 332 -22.56 10.78 27.29
N GLU A 333 -22.93 9.50 27.15
CA GLU A 333 -24.29 9.01 27.49
C GLU A 333 -24.64 9.23 28.97
N LYS A 334 -23.62 9.15 29.85
CA LYS A 334 -23.76 9.46 31.29
C LYS A 334 -23.69 10.95 31.61
N GLY A 335 -23.53 11.83 30.60
CA GLY A 335 -23.44 13.29 30.79
C GLY A 335 -22.10 13.74 31.38
N GLN A 336 -21.04 12.94 31.31
CA GLN A 336 -19.70 13.27 31.84
C GLN A 336 -18.65 13.30 30.72
N THR A 337 -17.47 13.86 31.01
CA THR A 337 -16.37 13.96 30.07
C THR A 337 -15.18 13.06 30.43
N ASN A 338 -15.12 12.58 31.66
CA ASN A 338 -14.13 11.61 32.13
C ASN A 338 -14.64 10.17 31.96
N MET A 339 -13.75 9.23 31.81
CA MET A 339 -14.07 7.81 31.68
C MET A 339 -14.25 7.18 33.05
N ASP A 340 -15.06 6.13 33.12
CA ASP A 340 -15.29 5.35 34.35
C ASP A 340 -14.11 4.37 34.61
N LEU A 341 -12.94 4.96 34.82
CA LEU A 341 -11.71 4.24 35.16
C LEU A 341 -11.26 4.71 36.56
N THR A 342 -11.09 3.78 37.47
CA THR A 342 -10.63 4.08 38.84
C THR A 342 -9.10 4.11 38.87
N PRO A 343 -8.46 5.24 39.23
CA PRO A 343 -7.03 5.27 39.48
C PRO A 343 -6.63 4.40 40.68
N SER A 344 -5.41 3.87 40.69
CA SER A 344 -4.89 3.17 41.85
C SER A 344 -4.63 4.12 43.02
N GLU A 345 -4.63 3.60 44.24
CA GLU A 345 -4.40 4.41 45.47
C GLU A 345 -3.02 5.07 45.42
N GLU A 346 -2.01 4.33 44.93
CA GLU A 346 -0.65 4.83 44.78
C GLU A 346 -0.58 6.00 43.75
N LEU A 347 -1.36 5.92 42.66
CA LEU A 347 -1.44 6.99 41.67
C LEU A 347 -2.12 8.24 42.26
N LEU A 348 -3.16 8.06 43.07
CA LEU A 348 -3.86 9.17 43.73
C LEU A 348 -2.96 9.95 44.70
N GLN A 349 -1.96 9.27 45.31
CA GLN A 349 -1.01 9.87 46.25
C GLN A 349 0.24 10.46 45.54
N SER A 350 0.41 10.27 44.24
CA SER A 350 1.56 10.76 43.49
C SER A 350 1.46 12.26 43.22
N GLU A 351 2.46 13.04 43.67
CA GLU A 351 2.54 14.48 43.41
C GLU A 351 2.90 14.80 41.94
N THR A 352 3.69 13.93 41.29
CA THR A 352 4.17 14.12 39.91
C THR A 352 3.94 12.84 39.10
N PRO A 353 2.64 12.50 38.79
CA PRO A 353 2.30 11.23 38.16
C PRO A 353 2.79 11.11 36.70
N TYR A 354 3.23 12.21 36.09
CA TYR A 354 3.67 12.23 34.68
C TYR A 354 5.12 11.79 34.50
N ASP A 355 5.95 11.85 35.57
CA ASP A 355 7.32 11.38 35.51
C ASP A 355 7.41 9.86 35.71
N ASN A 356 8.06 9.17 34.76
CA ASN A 356 8.11 7.72 34.74
C ASN A 356 8.81 7.15 36.02
N SER A 357 9.83 7.86 36.55
CA SER A 357 10.52 7.47 37.78
C SER A 357 9.62 7.37 39.01
N ASN A 358 8.53 8.15 39.03
CA ASN A 358 7.56 8.18 40.15
C ASN A 358 6.41 7.19 39.97
N ARG A 359 6.42 6.40 38.89
CA ARG A 359 5.40 5.40 38.57
C ARG A 359 5.94 3.97 38.57
N GLU A 360 7.18 3.74 39.05
CA GLU A 360 7.74 2.42 39.13
C GLU A 360 6.94 1.57 40.14
N GLY A 361 6.35 0.47 39.68
CA GLY A 361 5.47 -0.38 40.50
C GLY A 361 4.03 0.14 40.68
N VAL A 362 3.67 1.32 40.16
CA VAL A 362 2.33 1.90 40.25
C VAL A 362 1.47 1.46 39.07
N TYR A 363 0.29 0.90 39.33
CA TYR A 363 -0.66 0.58 38.26
C TYR A 363 -1.36 1.85 37.73
N TYR A 364 -1.36 2.03 36.40
CA TYR A 364 -2.06 3.09 35.72
C TYR A 364 -2.54 2.65 34.33
N ASN A 365 -3.58 3.32 33.82
CA ASN A 365 -4.05 3.06 32.46
C ASN A 365 -3.13 3.72 31.45
N TRP A 366 -2.45 2.91 30.64
CA TRP A 366 -1.48 3.33 29.65
C TRP A 366 -2.12 4.15 28.54
N ASP A 367 -1.47 5.28 28.19
CA ASP A 367 -1.89 6.17 27.11
C ASP A 367 -3.28 6.79 27.29
N TYR A 368 -3.63 7.13 28.54
CA TYR A 368 -4.77 8.01 28.86
C TYR A 368 -4.26 9.35 29.40
N ALA A 369 -5.02 10.42 29.23
CA ALA A 369 -4.76 11.67 29.94
C ALA A 369 -5.30 11.53 31.37
N TYR A 370 -4.45 11.76 32.37
CA TYR A 370 -4.83 11.75 33.78
C TYR A 370 -4.79 13.18 34.30
N TYR A 371 -5.94 13.71 34.72
CA TYR A 371 -6.07 15.08 35.23
C TYR A 371 -7.12 15.13 36.32
N ASN A 372 -6.83 15.82 37.43
CA ASN A 372 -7.74 15.94 38.59
C ASN A 372 -8.32 14.57 39.04
N GLN A 373 -7.45 13.57 39.22
CA GLN A 373 -7.78 12.19 39.65
C GLN A 373 -8.75 11.45 38.71
N LYS A 374 -8.87 11.87 37.45
CA LYS A 374 -9.75 11.27 36.46
C LYS A 374 -9.01 11.00 35.16
N TYR A 375 -9.48 9.96 34.44
CA TYR A 375 -8.95 9.62 33.12
C TYR A 375 -9.79 10.20 31.99
N TYR A 376 -9.12 10.71 30.97
CA TYR A 376 -9.75 11.32 29.79
C TYR A 376 -9.12 10.80 28.49
N CYS A 377 -9.91 10.84 27.40
CA CYS A 377 -9.41 10.62 26.05
C CYS A 377 -8.66 11.88 25.56
N TYR A 378 -7.39 11.75 25.21
CA TYR A 378 -6.60 12.83 24.57
C TYR A 378 -6.46 12.66 23.05
N PHE A 379 -6.95 11.54 22.49
CA PHE A 379 -6.87 11.27 21.04
C PHE A 379 -7.82 12.12 20.19
N GLY A 380 -8.63 12.95 20.80
CA GLY A 380 -9.64 13.77 20.15
C GLY A 380 -11.03 13.11 20.11
N CYS A 381 -12.06 13.95 20.11
CA CYS A 381 -13.45 13.51 20.17
C CYS A 381 -14.11 13.30 18.79
N ALA A 382 -13.42 13.64 17.70
CA ALA A 382 -14.02 13.57 16.37
C ALA A 382 -14.42 12.13 15.93
N PRO A 383 -13.67 11.07 16.20
CA PRO A 383 -14.11 9.71 15.90
C PRO A 383 -15.41 9.36 16.64
N VAL A 384 -15.54 9.77 17.91
CA VAL A 384 -16.74 9.50 18.70
C VAL A 384 -17.95 10.19 18.06
N ALA A 385 -17.86 11.50 17.79
CA ALA A 385 -18.95 12.28 17.22
C ALA A 385 -19.34 11.85 15.79
N LEU A 386 -18.39 11.36 14.98
CA LEU A 386 -18.65 10.99 13.58
C LEU A 386 -19.11 9.57 13.38
N LEU A 387 -18.66 8.63 14.21
CA LEU A 387 -18.88 7.19 14.01
C LEU A 387 -19.65 6.57 15.16
N TYR A 388 -19.18 6.75 16.39
CA TYR A 388 -19.72 6.02 17.54
C TYR A 388 -21.10 6.53 17.94
N VAL A 389 -21.29 7.84 18.10
CA VAL A 389 -22.60 8.42 18.43
C VAL A 389 -23.65 8.07 17.38
N PRO A 390 -23.47 8.34 16.06
CA PRO A 390 -24.49 8.00 15.06
C PRO A 390 -24.79 6.50 14.98
N TYR A 391 -23.74 5.64 15.15
CA TYR A 391 -23.96 4.20 15.13
C TYR A 391 -24.77 3.74 16.34
N TYR A 392 -24.46 4.24 17.53
CA TYR A 392 -25.16 3.92 18.76
C TYR A 392 -26.62 4.38 18.72
N GLU A 393 -26.88 5.61 18.33
CA GLU A 393 -28.23 6.16 18.19
C GLU A 393 -29.12 5.38 17.21
N LEU A 394 -28.50 4.80 16.16
CA LEU A 394 -29.23 4.04 15.15
C LEU A 394 -29.41 2.56 15.52
N THR A 395 -28.51 1.97 16.29
CA THR A 395 -28.46 0.51 16.49
C THR A 395 -28.61 0.08 17.94
N GLY A 396 -28.40 0.97 18.92
CA GLY A 396 -28.28 0.66 20.34
C GLY A 396 -27.03 -0.15 20.70
N LYS A 397 -26.05 -0.25 19.78
CA LYS A 397 -24.83 -1.05 19.95
C LYS A 397 -23.59 -0.19 19.85
N VAL A 398 -22.51 -0.64 20.49
CA VAL A 398 -21.19 -0.02 20.39
C VAL A 398 -20.52 -0.44 19.10
N LEU A 399 -19.98 0.52 18.35
CA LEU A 399 -19.24 0.23 17.13
C LEU A 399 -17.88 -0.43 17.47
N PRO A 400 -17.57 -1.64 16.95
CA PRO A 400 -16.26 -2.24 17.12
C PRO A 400 -15.15 -1.38 16.50
N LEU A 401 -13.99 -1.32 17.16
CA LEU A 401 -12.87 -0.45 16.76
C LEU A 401 -12.36 -0.77 15.34
N ASN A 402 -12.27 -2.04 14.98
CA ASN A 402 -11.86 -2.49 13.65
C ASN A 402 -12.84 -2.08 12.54
N TRP A 403 -14.17 -2.06 12.82
CA TRP A 403 -15.17 -1.54 11.90
C TRP A 403 -15.06 -0.02 11.73
N ALA A 404 -14.91 0.71 12.84
CA ALA A 404 -14.70 2.16 12.80
C ALA A 404 -13.46 2.49 11.95
N TYR A 405 -12.40 1.69 12.10
CA TYR A 405 -11.17 1.80 11.31
C TYR A 405 -11.43 1.57 9.82
N CYS A 406 -12.11 0.48 9.44
CA CYS A 406 -12.43 0.17 8.04
C CYS A 406 -13.27 1.27 7.39
N ILE A 407 -14.36 1.70 8.04
CA ILE A 407 -15.24 2.77 7.54
C ILE A 407 -14.43 4.05 7.29
N MET A 408 -13.56 4.42 8.22
CA MET A 408 -12.77 5.64 8.09
C MET A 408 -11.70 5.51 7.00
N THR A 409 -11.08 4.35 6.84
CA THR A 409 -10.12 4.09 5.75
C THR A 409 -10.77 4.27 4.38
N GLU A 410 -11.96 3.71 4.18
CA GLU A 410 -12.72 3.87 2.95
C GLU A 410 -13.11 5.33 2.69
N ALA A 411 -13.53 6.05 3.73
CA ALA A 411 -13.85 7.47 3.63
C ALA A 411 -12.62 8.31 3.24
N VAL A 412 -11.44 7.97 3.74
CA VAL A 412 -10.16 8.61 3.36
C VAL A 412 -9.87 8.37 1.87
N ILE A 413 -10.01 7.14 1.38
CA ILE A 413 -9.77 6.80 -0.03
C ILE A 413 -10.70 7.61 -0.95
N VAL A 414 -12.00 7.65 -0.65
CA VAL A 414 -12.99 8.43 -1.43
C VAL A 414 -12.63 9.91 -1.47
N THR A 415 -12.28 10.50 -0.32
CA THR A 415 -11.97 11.94 -0.23
C THR A 415 -10.65 12.27 -0.89
N LEU A 416 -9.66 11.40 -0.84
CA LEU A 416 -8.39 11.51 -1.55
C LEU A 416 -8.60 11.52 -3.07
N PHE A 417 -9.42 10.61 -3.62
CA PHE A 417 -9.79 10.61 -5.03
C PHE A 417 -10.48 11.91 -5.44
N GLY A 418 -11.46 12.37 -4.65
CA GLY A 418 -12.16 13.64 -4.87
C GLY A 418 -11.22 14.84 -4.93
N LEU A 419 -10.28 14.93 -3.99
CA LEU A 419 -9.25 15.97 -3.95
C LEU A 419 -8.35 15.93 -5.19
N ILE A 420 -7.73 14.77 -5.48
CA ILE A 420 -6.82 14.64 -6.63
C ILE A 420 -7.54 14.97 -7.93
N LEU A 421 -8.75 14.44 -8.17
CA LEU A 421 -9.51 14.73 -9.39
C LEU A 421 -9.85 16.23 -9.52
N THR A 422 -10.15 16.90 -8.40
CA THR A 422 -10.41 18.35 -8.39
C THR A 422 -9.14 19.13 -8.77
N LEU A 423 -8.00 18.77 -8.17
CA LEU A 423 -6.71 19.39 -8.48
C LEU A 423 -6.26 19.11 -9.92
N VAL A 424 -6.44 17.89 -10.41
CA VAL A 424 -6.13 17.52 -11.80
C VAL A 424 -6.97 18.31 -12.80
N ARG A 425 -8.28 18.43 -12.57
CA ARG A 425 -9.16 19.24 -13.40
C ARG A 425 -8.75 20.72 -13.43
N LYS A 426 -8.22 21.22 -12.32
CA LYS A 426 -7.80 22.62 -12.17
C LYS A 426 -6.40 22.90 -12.73
N PHE A 427 -5.45 21.99 -12.50
CA PHE A 427 -4.03 22.25 -12.76
C PHE A 427 -3.43 21.46 -13.92
N CYS A 428 -4.02 20.34 -14.34
CA CYS A 428 -3.47 19.48 -15.38
C CYS A 428 -4.23 19.61 -16.71
N LYS A 429 -3.50 19.82 -17.80
CA LYS A 429 -4.09 19.88 -19.15
C LYS A 429 -4.18 18.48 -19.73
N ARG A 430 -5.33 17.80 -19.56
CA ARG A 430 -5.64 16.48 -20.14
C ARG A 430 -4.49 15.47 -19.99
N PRO A 431 -4.15 15.05 -18.77
CA PRO A 431 -3.09 14.06 -18.57
C PRO A 431 -3.43 12.72 -19.22
N PRO A 432 -2.46 11.83 -19.48
CA PRO A 432 -2.74 10.47 -19.90
C PRO A 432 -3.65 9.77 -18.89
N LEU A 433 -4.71 9.09 -19.38
CA LEU A 433 -5.67 8.41 -18.49
C LEU A 433 -4.98 7.36 -17.61
N ILE A 434 -4.10 6.56 -18.21
CA ILE A 434 -3.36 5.51 -17.47
C ILE A 434 -2.50 6.09 -16.34
N LEU A 435 -1.82 7.23 -16.58
CA LEU A 435 -1.04 7.89 -15.53
C LEU A 435 -1.93 8.45 -14.42
N LEU A 436 -3.12 8.94 -14.76
CA LEU A 436 -4.09 9.36 -13.75
C LEU A 436 -4.52 8.19 -12.88
N LEU A 437 -4.88 7.06 -13.48
CA LEU A 437 -5.31 5.87 -12.73
C LEU A 437 -4.18 5.32 -11.86
N LEU A 438 -2.96 5.18 -12.41
CA LEU A 438 -1.77 4.78 -11.63
C LEU A 438 -1.44 5.79 -10.52
N GLY A 439 -1.58 7.09 -10.79
CA GLY A 439 -1.39 8.15 -9.82
C GLY A 439 -2.37 8.09 -8.65
N LEU A 440 -3.64 7.75 -8.92
CA LEU A 440 -4.65 7.55 -7.88
C LEU A 440 -4.28 6.35 -6.97
N VAL A 441 -3.92 5.21 -7.55
CA VAL A 441 -3.49 4.02 -6.80
C VAL A 441 -2.20 4.32 -6.01
N SER A 442 -1.21 4.95 -6.66
CA SER A 442 0.04 5.35 -6.01
C SER A 442 -0.17 6.37 -4.88
N ALA A 443 -1.16 7.26 -5.01
CA ALA A 443 -1.49 8.21 -3.96
C ALA A 443 -2.15 7.52 -2.75
N VAL A 444 -3.02 6.53 -2.96
CA VAL A 444 -3.59 5.72 -1.87
C VAL A 444 -2.46 4.99 -1.12
N ALA A 445 -1.62 4.27 -1.84
CA ALA A 445 -0.50 3.56 -1.22
C ALA A 445 0.46 4.52 -0.51
N GLY A 446 0.91 5.56 -1.22
CA GLY A 446 1.90 6.52 -0.74
C GLY A 446 1.40 7.52 0.30
N SER A 447 0.08 7.61 0.56
CA SER A 447 -0.46 8.43 1.65
C SER A 447 -0.23 7.84 3.04
N GLY A 448 0.22 6.59 3.10
CA GLY A 448 0.45 5.87 4.35
C GLY A 448 -0.78 5.11 4.87
N VAL A 449 -1.94 5.23 4.24
CA VAL A 449 -3.17 4.52 4.64
C VAL A 449 -2.93 3.01 4.79
N LEU A 450 -2.11 2.41 3.91
CA LEU A 450 -1.80 0.98 3.96
C LEU A 450 -1.00 0.58 5.21
N PHE A 451 -0.15 1.46 5.75
CA PHE A 451 0.71 1.11 6.89
C PHE A 451 -0.08 0.83 8.17
N GLY A 452 -1.24 1.44 8.30
CA GLY A 452 -2.13 1.22 9.43
C GLY A 452 -3.03 -0.01 9.30
N LEU A 453 -3.05 -0.73 8.16
CA LEU A 453 -3.96 -1.88 7.99
C LEU A 453 -3.66 -3.04 8.95
N ASN A 454 -2.41 -3.16 9.40
CA ASN A 454 -2.03 -4.16 10.41
C ASN A 454 -2.45 -3.75 11.83
N TYR A 455 -2.87 -2.50 12.04
CA TYR A 455 -3.21 -1.95 13.35
C TYR A 455 -4.64 -1.40 13.36
N SER A 456 -5.59 -2.09 14.00
CA SER A 456 -6.88 -1.51 14.36
C SER A 456 -6.81 -0.94 15.77
N ASP A 457 -6.00 0.07 15.98
CA ASP A 457 -5.79 0.65 17.29
C ASP A 457 -6.38 2.08 17.40
N ARG A 458 -6.44 2.56 18.61
CA ARG A 458 -6.91 3.90 18.97
C ARG A 458 -6.12 5.02 18.28
N TYR A 459 -4.83 4.82 18.00
CA TYR A 459 -3.96 5.81 17.36
C TYR A 459 -4.30 6.00 15.88
N HIS A 460 -4.43 4.90 15.15
CA HIS A 460 -4.67 4.93 13.71
C HIS A 460 -6.07 5.40 13.35
N LEU A 461 -7.10 5.10 14.16
CA LEU A 461 -8.45 5.64 13.93
C LEU A 461 -8.47 7.17 14.02
N CYS A 462 -7.79 7.75 14.99
CA CYS A 462 -7.65 9.20 15.10
C CYS A 462 -6.90 9.79 13.88
N ILE A 463 -5.83 9.13 13.43
CA ILE A 463 -5.05 9.54 12.24
C ILE A 463 -5.93 9.53 11.00
N LEU A 464 -6.67 8.46 10.74
CA LEU A 464 -7.58 8.36 9.60
C LEU A 464 -8.69 9.42 9.64
N THR A 465 -9.25 9.67 10.81
CA THR A 465 -10.32 10.68 10.98
C THR A 465 -9.82 12.09 10.63
N ARG A 466 -8.62 12.45 11.05
CA ARG A 466 -8.02 13.75 10.68
C ARG A 466 -7.64 13.82 9.20
N MET A 467 -7.14 12.71 8.58
CA MET A 467 -6.86 12.63 7.14
C MET A 467 -8.15 12.82 6.33
N PHE A 468 -9.23 12.16 6.72
CA PHE A 468 -10.56 12.36 6.13
C PHE A 468 -11.01 13.81 6.21
N GLY A 469 -10.91 14.42 7.40
CA GLY A 469 -11.26 15.83 7.61
C GLY A 469 -10.44 16.75 6.70
N LEU A 470 -9.10 16.57 6.67
CA LEU A 470 -8.18 17.35 5.84
C LEU A 470 -8.48 17.21 4.35
N PHE A 471 -8.57 15.99 3.83
CA PHE A 471 -8.80 15.78 2.40
C PHE A 471 -10.15 16.37 1.97
N LEU A 472 -11.18 16.20 2.76
CA LEU A 472 -12.50 16.73 2.43
C LEU A 472 -12.54 18.27 2.57
N ALA A 473 -11.84 18.85 3.55
CA ALA A 473 -11.70 20.30 3.68
C ALA A 473 -10.98 20.90 2.45
N LEU A 474 -9.85 20.32 2.05
CA LEU A 474 -9.11 20.76 0.86
C LEU A 474 -9.92 20.53 -0.41
N TRP A 475 -10.54 19.36 -0.59
CA TRP A 475 -11.36 19.04 -1.75
C TRP A 475 -12.48 20.07 -1.94
N THR A 476 -13.31 20.28 -0.90
CA THR A 476 -14.46 21.20 -0.98
C THR A 476 -14.02 22.65 -1.06
N GLY A 477 -12.93 23.05 -0.38
CA GLY A 477 -12.33 24.36 -0.49
C GLY A 477 -11.82 24.68 -1.91
N PHE A 478 -11.05 23.77 -2.51
CA PHE A 478 -10.60 23.94 -3.90
C PHE A 478 -11.75 23.88 -4.90
N ALA A 479 -12.75 23.03 -4.70
CA ALA A 479 -13.94 22.95 -5.55
C ALA A 479 -14.76 24.25 -5.50
N ALA A 480 -14.94 24.83 -4.31
CA ALA A 480 -15.69 26.09 -4.12
C ALA A 480 -15.01 27.27 -4.84
N MET A 481 -13.67 27.31 -4.87
CA MET A 481 -12.90 28.39 -5.49
C MET A 481 -12.65 28.21 -6.98
N THR A 482 -13.22 27.18 -7.62
CA THR A 482 -13.12 26.98 -9.07
C THR A 482 -14.20 27.82 -9.76
N PRO A 483 -13.84 28.73 -10.68
CA PRO A 483 -14.84 29.52 -11.39
C PRO A 483 -15.74 28.60 -12.22
N HIS A 484 -17.04 28.68 -12.05
CA HIS A 484 -18.00 28.05 -12.94
C HIS A 484 -18.09 28.90 -14.21
N GLN A 485 -17.38 28.55 -15.23
CA GLN A 485 -17.63 29.07 -16.60
C GLN A 485 -18.95 28.46 -17.08
N SER A 486 -20.01 29.23 -17.03
CA SER A 486 -21.25 28.84 -17.69
C SER A 486 -21.11 29.08 -19.20
N ILE A 487 -20.61 28.08 -19.90
CA ILE A 487 -20.54 28.03 -21.39
C ILE A 487 -21.97 28.07 -21.99
N ARG A 488 -23.01 28.00 -21.19
CA ARG A 488 -24.41 27.94 -21.68
C ARG A 488 -24.93 29.18 -22.38
N THR A 489 -24.32 30.34 -22.20
CA THR A 489 -24.80 31.58 -22.83
C THR A 489 -24.22 31.79 -24.23
N ALA A 490 -23.00 31.32 -24.50
CA ALA A 490 -22.38 31.47 -25.82
C ALA A 490 -23.06 30.61 -26.91
N ASN A 491 -23.45 29.38 -26.59
CA ASN A 491 -24.07 28.49 -27.57
C ASN A 491 -25.49 28.89 -27.97
N ARG A 492 -26.27 29.52 -27.09
CA ARG A 492 -27.61 30.03 -27.45
C ARG A 492 -27.55 31.27 -28.35
N LEU A 493 -26.60 32.16 -28.13
CA LEU A 493 -26.41 33.34 -28.96
C LEU A 493 -25.80 32.98 -30.33
N GLN A 494 -24.90 32.02 -30.40
CA GLN A 494 -24.39 31.49 -31.67
C GLN A 494 -25.46 30.76 -32.47
N GLN A 495 -26.34 29.98 -31.85
CA GLN A 495 -27.48 29.34 -32.50
C GLN A 495 -28.50 30.37 -33.01
N LEU A 496 -28.75 31.45 -32.28
CA LEU A 496 -29.61 32.55 -32.73
C LEU A 496 -28.97 33.38 -33.81
N ALA A 497 -27.65 33.58 -33.83
CA ALA A 497 -26.92 34.27 -34.87
C ALA A 497 -26.84 33.46 -36.18
N PHE A 498 -26.87 32.12 -36.12
CA PHE A 498 -26.86 31.25 -37.29
C PHE A 498 -28.15 31.32 -38.12
N TRP A 499 -29.29 31.76 -37.53
CA TRP A 499 -30.57 31.94 -38.21
C TRP A 499 -30.77 33.32 -38.83
N ARG A 500 -29.89 34.29 -38.51
CA ARG A 500 -29.84 35.59 -39.18
C ARG A 500 -28.62 35.68 -40.06
N LYS A 501 -28.78 35.45 -41.39
CA LYS A 501 -27.78 35.79 -42.37
C LYS A 501 -27.52 37.31 -42.34
N GLN A 502 -26.55 37.73 -41.54
CA GLN A 502 -25.95 39.06 -41.62
C GLN A 502 -24.44 38.93 -41.41
N ASN A 503 -23.73 39.60 -42.32
CA ASN A 503 -22.30 39.66 -42.48
C ASN A 503 -21.52 39.69 -41.15
N ALA A 504 -20.68 38.69 -40.96
CA ALA A 504 -19.79 38.60 -39.81
C ALA A 504 -18.59 39.51 -40.05
N SER A 505 -18.71 40.76 -39.74
CA SER A 505 -17.61 41.67 -39.52
C SER A 505 -17.61 42.06 -38.03
N GLU A 506 -16.66 41.53 -37.31
CA GLU A 506 -16.13 42.01 -36.03
C GLU A 506 -17.13 42.48 -34.97
N VAL A 507 -17.77 41.54 -34.31
CA VAL A 507 -18.32 41.77 -32.96
C VAL A 507 -17.30 41.23 -31.94
N SER A 508 -16.43 42.09 -31.47
CA SER A 508 -15.65 41.82 -30.24
C SER A 508 -16.58 41.74 -29.03
N VAL A 509 -17.10 40.55 -28.77
CA VAL A 509 -17.92 40.33 -27.56
C VAL A 509 -16.97 40.28 -26.39
N SER A 510 -16.86 41.37 -25.65
CA SER A 510 -16.22 41.40 -24.34
C SER A 510 -17.09 40.62 -23.37
N TYR A 511 -16.69 39.39 -23.07
CA TYR A 511 -17.35 38.55 -22.07
C TYR A 511 -17.06 39.12 -20.68
N GLN A 512 -17.94 39.91 -20.13
CA GLN A 512 -17.99 40.13 -18.69
C GLN A 512 -18.57 38.87 -18.05
N VAL A 513 -17.71 38.01 -17.51
CA VAL A 513 -18.11 36.88 -16.69
C VAL A 513 -18.58 37.45 -15.34
N VAL A 514 -19.85 37.81 -15.25
CA VAL A 514 -20.47 38.12 -13.94
C VAL A 514 -20.72 36.79 -13.25
N GLU A 515 -19.82 36.44 -12.35
CA GLU A 515 -19.97 35.27 -11.51
C GLU A 515 -21.10 35.54 -10.48
N GLN A 516 -22.29 35.02 -10.78
CA GLN A 516 -23.39 35.03 -9.80
C GLN A 516 -23.06 34.11 -8.63
N GLY A 517 -23.33 34.57 -7.39
CA GLY A 517 -23.16 33.77 -6.19
C GLY A 517 -23.95 32.46 -6.31
N SER A 518 -23.25 31.34 -6.40
CA SER A 518 -23.87 30.01 -6.45
C SER A 518 -24.06 29.49 -5.03
N TRP A 519 -25.28 29.11 -4.65
CA TRP A 519 -25.51 28.46 -3.36
C TRP A 519 -24.61 27.24 -3.12
N LYS A 520 -24.25 26.51 -4.17
CA LYS A 520 -23.31 25.38 -4.14
C LYS A 520 -21.94 25.78 -3.60
N ARG A 521 -21.44 26.98 -3.94
CA ARG A 521 -20.17 27.49 -3.40
C ARG A 521 -20.29 27.72 -1.89
N PHE A 522 -21.37 28.35 -1.45
CA PHE A 522 -21.57 28.62 -0.02
C PHE A 522 -21.65 27.35 0.80
N VAL A 523 -22.38 26.33 0.32
CA VAL A 523 -22.43 25.01 0.94
C VAL A 523 -21.03 24.35 0.96
N LEU A 524 -20.30 24.35 -0.14
CA LEU A 524 -18.95 23.76 -0.17
C LEU A 524 -17.98 24.45 0.78
N LEU A 525 -18.08 25.77 0.97
CA LEU A 525 -17.29 26.51 1.93
C LEU A 525 -17.64 26.17 3.37
N ALA A 526 -18.93 26.09 3.68
CA ALA A 526 -19.39 25.66 5.00
C ALA A 526 -18.95 24.23 5.33
N VAL A 527 -19.07 23.31 4.36
CA VAL A 527 -18.56 21.94 4.51
C VAL A 527 -17.04 21.94 4.72
N SER A 528 -16.29 22.75 3.95
CA SER A 528 -14.84 22.87 4.13
C SER A 528 -14.48 23.34 5.54
N ALA A 529 -15.21 24.32 6.08
CA ALA A 529 -15.02 24.84 7.43
C ALA A 529 -15.31 23.78 8.52
N ILE A 530 -16.45 23.10 8.42
CA ILE A 530 -16.83 22.02 9.37
C ILE A 530 -15.77 20.92 9.35
N ARG A 531 -15.24 20.55 8.18
CA ARG A 531 -14.21 19.51 8.06
C ARG A 531 -12.85 19.96 8.58
N THR A 532 -12.54 21.26 8.50
CA THR A 532 -11.38 21.84 9.19
C THR A 532 -11.54 21.69 10.71
N VAL A 533 -12.71 21.91 11.25
CA VAL A 533 -13.00 21.69 12.68
C VAL A 533 -12.82 20.22 13.07
N ILE A 534 -13.31 19.28 12.26
CA ILE A 534 -13.12 17.84 12.50
C ILE A 534 -11.63 17.47 12.52
N THR A 535 -10.82 18.05 11.62
CA THR A 535 -9.36 17.86 11.63
C THR A 535 -8.75 18.33 12.95
N ALA A 536 -9.18 19.49 13.45
CA ALA A 536 -8.75 20.04 14.73
C ALA A 536 -9.20 19.18 15.92
N ALA A 537 -10.46 18.73 15.91
CA ALA A 537 -11.07 17.92 16.98
C ALA A 537 -10.48 16.48 17.05
N SER A 538 -9.78 16.02 15.98
CA SER A 538 -9.01 14.77 16.01
C SER A 538 -7.61 15.02 16.57
N ARG A 539 -6.78 15.77 15.86
CA ARG A 539 -5.46 16.25 16.27
C ARG A 539 -5.14 17.56 15.56
N PRO A 540 -4.75 18.62 16.25
CA PRO A 540 -4.61 19.96 15.66
C PRO A 540 -3.39 20.13 14.74
N ASN A 541 -2.39 19.25 14.77
CA ASN A 541 -1.15 19.38 14.00
C ASN A 541 -1.39 19.47 12.47
N LEU A 542 -2.34 18.71 11.89
CA LEU A 542 -2.65 18.78 10.46
C LEU A 542 -3.36 20.07 10.01
N LEU A 543 -3.81 20.93 10.94
CA LEU A 543 -4.34 22.26 10.58
C LEU A 543 -3.35 23.10 9.80
N VAL A 544 -2.05 22.86 9.96
CA VAL A 544 -0.99 23.50 9.18
C VAL A 544 -1.25 23.37 7.66
N TYR A 545 -1.81 22.24 7.21
CA TYR A 545 -2.11 22.03 5.78
C TYR A 545 -3.38 22.75 5.32
N VAL A 546 -4.29 23.09 6.21
CA VAL A 546 -5.47 23.90 5.84
C VAL A 546 -5.03 25.32 5.44
N LEU A 547 -3.88 25.79 5.95
CA LEU A 547 -3.29 27.07 5.54
C LEU A 547 -2.95 27.12 4.04
N ILE A 548 -2.84 25.99 3.35
CA ILE A 548 -2.68 25.91 1.88
C ILE A 548 -3.86 26.59 1.15
N LEU A 549 -5.05 26.61 1.76
CA LEU A 549 -6.22 27.28 1.21
C LEU A 549 -6.13 28.81 1.35
N VAL A 550 -5.35 29.34 2.29
CA VAL A 550 -5.27 30.79 2.57
C VAL A 550 -4.93 31.61 1.34
N PRO A 551 -3.85 31.30 0.56
CA PRO A 551 -3.56 32.08 -0.66
C PRO A 551 -4.68 32.01 -1.70
N VAL A 552 -5.42 30.90 -1.75
CA VAL A 552 -6.56 30.73 -2.67
C VAL A 552 -7.73 31.61 -2.24
N PHE A 553 -8.01 31.63 -0.94
CA PHE A 553 -9.04 32.50 -0.35
C PHE A 553 -8.68 33.99 -0.50
N LEU A 554 -7.44 34.38 -0.18
CA LEU A 554 -6.97 35.75 -0.31
C LEU A 554 -7.05 36.23 -1.75
N GLN A 555 -6.65 35.39 -2.72
CA GLN A 555 -6.80 35.70 -4.13
C GLN A 555 -8.27 35.94 -4.48
N TYR A 556 -9.18 35.09 -4.01
CA TYR A 556 -10.61 35.23 -4.25
C TYR A 556 -11.19 36.49 -3.60
N LEU A 557 -10.87 36.75 -2.34
CA LEU A 557 -11.44 37.84 -1.57
C LEU A 557 -10.90 39.22 -1.99
N LEU A 558 -9.57 39.33 -2.24
CA LEU A 558 -8.91 40.61 -2.43
C LEU A 558 -8.71 40.99 -3.90
N PHE A 559 -8.39 40.03 -4.75
CA PHE A 559 -7.92 40.29 -6.12
C PHE A 559 -8.97 40.04 -7.21
N ARG A 560 -10.07 39.29 -6.91
CA ARG A 560 -11.17 39.05 -7.85
C ARG A 560 -12.21 40.16 -7.81
N LYS A 561 -11.83 41.34 -8.30
CA LYS A 561 -12.72 42.53 -8.32
C LYS A 561 -13.93 42.37 -9.23
N GLU A 562 -13.92 41.41 -10.16
CA GLU A 562 -15.05 41.09 -11.05
C GLU A 562 -16.25 40.46 -10.27
N ILE A 563 -16.00 39.93 -9.06
CA ILE A 563 -17.04 39.37 -8.21
C ILE A 563 -17.57 40.45 -7.29
N ARG A 564 -18.90 40.56 -7.16
CA ARG A 564 -19.55 41.51 -6.25
C ARG A 564 -19.03 41.36 -4.83
N LEU A 565 -18.77 42.45 -4.14
CA LEU A 565 -18.27 42.47 -2.76
C LEU A 565 -19.17 41.66 -1.81
N SER A 566 -20.48 41.78 -1.96
CA SER A 566 -21.46 40.99 -1.16
C SER A 566 -21.23 39.50 -1.29
N VAL A 567 -21.02 38.96 -2.52
CA VAL A 567 -20.76 37.54 -2.76
C VAL A 567 -19.44 37.10 -2.13
N ARG A 568 -18.41 37.95 -2.18
CA ARG A 568 -17.10 37.67 -1.54
C ARG A 568 -17.23 37.63 -0.02
N LEU A 569 -17.93 38.61 0.58
CA LEU A 569 -18.15 38.64 2.03
C LEU A 569 -19.02 37.47 2.50
N THR A 570 -20.12 37.15 1.76
CA THR A 570 -20.93 35.96 2.08
C THR A 570 -20.10 34.68 1.98
N SER A 571 -19.22 34.55 1.00
CA SER A 571 -18.32 33.41 0.88
C SER A 571 -17.37 33.31 2.08
N ALA A 572 -16.79 34.42 2.53
CA ALA A 572 -15.97 34.47 3.73
C ALA A 572 -16.76 34.07 4.98
N ALA A 573 -17.96 34.61 5.16
CA ALA A 573 -18.83 34.29 6.29
C ALA A 573 -19.23 32.81 6.30
N CYS A 574 -19.56 32.21 5.16
CA CYS A 574 -19.88 30.78 5.05
C CYS A 574 -18.72 29.85 5.46
N TYR A 575 -17.48 30.31 5.39
CA TYR A 575 -16.34 29.57 5.92
C TYR A 575 -16.03 29.94 7.39
N LEU A 576 -15.92 31.23 7.68
CA LEU A 576 -15.45 31.70 9.00
C LEU A 576 -16.45 31.40 10.12
N VAL A 577 -17.76 31.59 9.89
CA VAL A 577 -18.77 31.39 10.94
C VAL A 577 -18.78 29.93 11.45
N PRO A 578 -18.90 28.89 10.60
CA PRO A 578 -18.83 27.51 11.08
C PRO A 578 -17.46 27.15 11.68
N ALA A 579 -16.35 27.71 11.15
CA ALA A 579 -15.01 27.45 11.67
C ALA A 579 -14.84 28.02 13.09
N ILE A 580 -15.29 29.28 13.33
CA ILE A 580 -15.22 29.92 14.64
C ILE A 580 -16.16 29.21 15.62
N ALA A 581 -17.40 28.90 15.21
CA ALA A 581 -18.36 28.17 16.06
C ALA A 581 -17.79 26.80 16.48
N GLY A 582 -17.22 26.04 15.53
CA GLY A 582 -16.59 24.75 15.83
C GLY A 582 -15.34 24.87 16.71
N ALA A 583 -14.51 25.90 16.49
CA ALA A 583 -13.37 26.18 17.36
C ALA A 583 -13.83 26.49 18.79
N ALA A 584 -14.89 27.29 18.94
CA ALA A 584 -15.49 27.61 20.26
C ALA A 584 -16.01 26.35 20.98
N VAL A 585 -16.62 25.41 20.24
CA VAL A 585 -17.07 24.12 20.82
C VAL A 585 -15.86 23.29 21.28
N ILE A 586 -14.79 23.20 20.49
CA ILE A 586 -13.58 22.49 20.92
C ILE A 586 -12.95 23.13 22.15
N MET A 587 -12.85 24.46 22.17
CA MET A 587 -12.30 25.21 23.32
C MET A 587 -13.17 25.04 24.58
N TRP A 588 -14.49 25.08 24.44
CA TRP A 588 -15.39 24.76 25.53
C TRP A 588 -15.21 23.34 26.06
N TYR A 589 -15.12 22.35 25.16
CA TYR A 589 -14.92 20.96 25.53
C TYR A 589 -13.56 20.74 26.24
N ASN A 590 -12.50 21.44 25.81
CA ASN A 590 -11.21 21.41 26.48
C ASN A 590 -11.29 22.06 27.87
N GLN A 591 -11.99 23.20 28.00
CA GLN A 591 -12.17 23.90 29.28
C GLN A 591 -12.83 23.01 30.34
N ILE A 592 -13.87 22.26 29.97
CA ILE A 592 -14.60 21.41 30.96
C ILE A 592 -13.81 20.15 31.32
N ARG A 593 -12.78 19.76 30.54
CA ARG A 593 -11.92 18.60 30.83
C ARG A 593 -10.65 18.95 31.58
N PHE A 594 -10.02 20.05 31.18
CA PHE A 594 -8.65 20.38 31.60
C PHE A 594 -8.50 21.78 32.18
N ASP A 595 -9.59 22.49 32.45
CA ASP A 595 -9.60 23.86 32.94
C ASP A 595 -8.85 24.90 32.11
N ASP A 596 -8.51 24.50 30.84
CA ASP A 596 -7.82 25.34 29.86
C ASP A 596 -8.39 25.09 28.47
N PRO A 597 -8.90 26.13 27.77
CA PRO A 597 -9.52 25.99 26.44
C PRO A 597 -8.52 25.57 25.35
N PHE A 598 -7.21 25.78 25.56
CA PHE A 598 -6.16 25.45 24.61
C PHE A 598 -5.47 24.10 24.91
N GLN A 599 -5.83 23.43 26.00
CA GLN A 599 -5.23 22.18 26.42
C GLN A 599 -5.98 20.98 25.83
N PHE A 600 -5.27 20.18 25.01
CA PHE A 600 -5.81 18.98 24.38
C PHE A 600 -5.53 17.68 25.17
N GLY A 601 -4.91 17.79 26.34
CA GLY A 601 -4.62 16.68 27.25
C GLY A 601 -3.30 15.94 26.98
N SER A 602 -2.51 16.35 25.97
CA SER A 602 -1.26 15.66 25.61
C SER A 602 -0.20 15.75 26.70
N ILE A 603 -0.16 16.86 27.47
CA ILE A 603 0.80 17.01 28.58
C ILE A 603 0.43 16.17 29.82
N TYR A 604 -0.81 15.72 29.89
CA TYR A 604 -1.34 14.89 30.97
C TYR A 604 -1.31 13.39 30.62
N GLN A 605 -0.66 13.05 29.53
CA GLN A 605 -0.61 11.68 29.01
C GLN A 605 0.25 10.79 29.91
N MET A 606 -0.33 9.65 30.31
CA MET A 606 0.34 8.60 31.09
C MET A 606 1.08 7.63 30.16
N THR A 607 2.29 8.02 29.75
CA THR A 607 3.12 7.25 28.78
C THR A 607 4.53 7.03 29.35
N VAL A 608 5.45 6.50 28.54
CA VAL A 608 6.86 6.17 28.92
C VAL A 608 7.60 7.37 29.50
N ASP A 609 7.39 8.56 28.92
CA ASP A 609 8.06 9.78 29.30
C ASP A 609 7.11 10.93 29.60
N ASN A 610 7.64 11.93 30.32
CA ASN A 610 6.92 13.19 30.58
C ASN A 610 6.85 14.03 29.30
N THR A 611 5.72 13.97 28.61
CA THR A 611 5.50 14.71 27.34
C THR A 611 5.49 16.24 27.52
N ALA A 612 5.25 16.74 28.74
CA ALA A 612 5.32 18.17 29.05
C ALA A 612 6.75 18.73 28.96
N ALA A 613 7.76 17.87 29.09
CA ALA A 613 9.18 18.24 28.95
C ALA A 613 9.62 18.47 27.50
N ASN A 614 8.84 18.03 26.51
CA ASN A 614 9.17 18.14 25.10
C ASN A 614 9.06 19.60 24.64
N LYS A 615 10.13 20.10 23.98
CA LYS A 615 10.22 21.48 23.48
C LYS A 615 10.59 21.51 21.99
N ILE A 616 9.93 22.40 21.26
CA ILE A 616 10.29 22.69 19.87
C ILE A 616 11.57 23.52 19.85
N THR A 617 12.66 22.95 19.34
CA THR A 617 13.96 23.60 19.25
C THR A 617 14.50 23.63 17.82
N LEU A 618 14.99 24.78 17.36
CA LEU A 618 15.48 24.95 15.99
C LEU A 618 16.70 24.04 15.68
N SER A 619 17.51 23.73 16.69
CA SER A 619 18.65 22.82 16.54
C SER A 619 18.28 21.41 16.07
N ARG A 620 17.03 20.99 16.31
CA ARG A 620 16.51 19.69 15.87
C ARG A 620 16.03 19.66 14.42
N LEU A 621 15.90 20.81 13.74
CA LEU A 621 15.39 20.89 12.36
C LEU A 621 16.20 20.07 11.34
N PRO A 622 17.56 20.10 11.32
CA PRO A 622 18.34 19.27 10.39
C PRO A 622 18.11 17.77 10.60
N ALA A 623 18.02 17.32 11.85
CA ALA A 623 17.74 15.93 12.18
C ALA A 623 16.32 15.52 11.74
N ALA A 624 15.33 16.38 11.93
CA ALA A 624 13.98 16.17 11.46
C ALA A 624 13.92 16.01 9.93
N ILE A 625 14.57 16.90 9.19
CA ILE A 625 14.65 16.82 7.72
C ILE A 625 15.36 15.53 7.31
N GLY A 626 16.52 15.21 7.91
CA GLY A 626 17.28 14.00 7.62
C GLY A 626 16.44 12.74 7.80
N THR A 627 15.71 12.65 8.90
CA THR A 627 14.92 11.46 9.25
C THR A 627 13.65 11.36 8.44
N TYR A 628 12.81 12.40 8.42
CA TYR A 628 11.50 12.33 7.77
C TYR A 628 11.56 12.31 6.23
N PHE A 629 12.66 12.79 5.62
CA PHE A 629 12.76 12.80 4.16
C PHE A 629 13.77 11.81 3.61
N PHE A 630 14.92 11.58 4.27
CA PHE A 630 16.06 10.89 3.69
C PHE A 630 16.38 9.53 4.34
N SER A 631 15.68 9.10 5.38
CA SER A 631 15.85 7.75 5.90
C SER A 631 15.53 6.70 4.82
N GLY A 632 16.47 5.80 4.58
CA GLY A 632 16.31 4.71 3.63
C GLY A 632 15.49 3.56 4.22
N LEU A 633 15.22 2.58 3.36
CA LEU A 633 14.69 1.28 3.75
C LEU A 633 15.84 0.30 4.02
N GLU A 634 15.61 -0.66 4.87
CA GLU A 634 16.51 -1.79 5.06
C GLU A 634 16.25 -2.84 3.98
N ARG A 635 17.33 -3.40 3.41
CA ARG A 635 17.24 -4.48 2.43
C ARG A 635 17.26 -5.81 3.16
N LEU A 636 16.36 -6.68 2.78
CA LEU A 636 16.31 -8.06 3.23
C LEU A 636 16.78 -8.97 2.10
N ASN A 637 17.48 -10.05 2.46
CA ASN A 637 17.88 -11.09 1.51
C ASN A 637 16.74 -12.04 1.16
N ASP A 638 15.62 -11.94 1.84
CA ASP A 638 14.42 -12.75 1.68
C ASP A 638 13.19 -11.88 1.38
N PHE A 639 12.09 -12.50 0.92
CA PHE A 639 10.82 -11.81 0.69
C PHE A 639 10.32 -11.14 1.99
N PRO A 640 9.82 -9.90 1.91
CA PRO A 640 9.53 -9.06 0.75
C PRO A 640 10.66 -8.11 0.31
N PHE A 641 11.90 -8.37 0.64
CA PHE A 641 13.14 -7.70 0.23
C PHE A 641 13.37 -6.30 0.81
N LEU A 642 12.34 -5.64 1.32
CA LEU A 642 12.40 -4.29 1.88
C LEU A 642 11.60 -4.24 3.17
N ARG A 643 12.14 -3.58 4.20
CA ARG A 643 11.41 -3.21 5.42
C ARG A 643 11.77 -1.81 5.89
N THR A 644 11.00 -1.27 6.81
CA THR A 644 11.34 -0.06 7.54
C THR A 644 12.60 -0.26 8.36
N LYS A 645 13.35 0.82 8.60
CA LYS A 645 14.63 0.79 9.30
C LYS A 645 14.50 1.46 10.67
N TYR A 646 15.10 0.86 11.68
CA TYR A 646 15.32 1.55 12.96
C TYR A 646 16.33 2.69 12.75
N VAL A 647 15.94 3.90 13.14
CA VAL A 647 16.79 5.07 13.05
C VAL A 647 17.35 5.37 14.42
N THR A 648 18.67 5.25 14.56
CA THR A 648 19.38 5.65 15.78
C THR A 648 19.94 7.06 15.58
N ILE A 649 19.62 7.97 16.50
CA ILE A 649 20.22 9.31 16.54
C ILE A 649 21.29 9.30 17.63
N ALA A 650 22.48 9.79 17.29
CA ALA A 650 23.63 9.75 18.19
C ALA A 650 23.44 10.55 19.50
N ASN A 651 22.51 11.49 19.52
CA ASN A 651 22.24 12.31 20.71
C ASN A 651 21.10 11.71 21.54
N ARG A 652 21.46 10.99 22.61
CA ARG A 652 20.53 10.33 23.54
C ARG A 652 19.63 11.29 24.35
N GLN A 653 19.82 12.59 24.27
CA GLN A 653 18.93 13.58 24.91
C GLN A 653 17.61 13.79 24.15
N MET A 654 17.46 13.18 23.00
CA MET A 654 16.20 13.17 22.28
C MET A 654 15.42 11.91 22.60
N TYR A 655 14.20 12.10 23.04
CA TYR A 655 13.22 11.04 23.13
C TYR A 655 12.95 10.43 21.75
N LEU A 656 13.30 9.17 21.59
CA LEU A 656 13.04 8.40 20.39
C LEU A 656 12.29 7.15 20.79
N TYR A 657 11.04 7.08 20.38
CA TYR A 657 10.31 5.81 20.43
C TYR A 657 11.03 4.84 19.49
N GLY A 658 11.26 3.61 19.95
CA GLY A 658 12.03 2.59 19.24
C GLY A 658 11.28 1.88 18.12
N GLU A 659 10.43 2.56 17.36
CA GLU A 659 9.79 1.98 16.18
C GLU A 659 10.63 2.23 14.93
N SER A 660 10.54 1.28 14.00
CA SER A 660 11.15 1.44 12.69
C SER A 660 10.37 2.43 11.83
N THR A 661 11.07 3.19 10.99
CA THR A 661 10.49 4.21 10.11
C THR A 661 11.13 4.20 8.73
N MET A 662 10.63 5.05 7.84
CA MET A 662 11.23 5.34 6.54
C MET A 662 11.18 6.85 6.26
N GLY A 663 12.02 7.35 5.36
CA GLY A 663 11.90 8.72 4.86
C GLY A 663 10.93 8.81 3.67
N ALA A 664 10.32 9.97 3.46
CA ALA A 664 9.35 10.20 2.38
C ALA A 664 9.95 9.94 0.98
N PHE A 665 11.26 10.18 0.79
CA PHE A 665 11.95 9.95 -0.48
C PHE A 665 12.32 8.48 -0.73
N ALA A 666 12.03 7.57 0.20
CA ALA A 666 12.03 6.14 -0.08
C ALA A 666 10.91 5.74 -1.05
N LEU A 667 9.87 6.58 -1.21
CA LEU A 667 8.79 6.39 -2.17
C LEU A 667 9.16 6.99 -3.54
N PRO A 668 9.34 6.19 -4.62
CA PRO A 668 9.82 6.68 -5.91
C PRO A 668 8.98 7.79 -6.53
N SER A 669 7.65 7.77 -6.39
CA SER A 669 6.77 8.84 -6.91
C SER A 669 6.94 10.16 -6.15
N VAL A 670 7.18 10.10 -4.83
CA VAL A 670 7.42 11.30 -4.00
C VAL A 670 8.78 11.90 -4.34
N LEU A 671 9.82 11.07 -4.44
CA LEU A 671 11.15 11.48 -4.83
C LEU A 671 11.16 12.14 -6.23
N LEU A 672 10.57 11.48 -7.22
CA LEU A 672 10.47 12.02 -8.59
C LEU A 672 9.61 13.29 -8.64
N GLY A 673 8.55 13.36 -7.83
CA GLY A 673 7.74 14.55 -7.63
C GLY A 673 8.56 15.73 -7.12
N ALA A 674 9.38 15.52 -6.10
CA ALA A 674 10.28 16.53 -5.54
C ALA A 674 11.30 17.02 -6.60
N PHE A 675 11.94 16.12 -7.35
CA PHE A 675 12.84 16.47 -8.46
C PHE A 675 12.14 17.24 -9.60
N SER A 676 10.84 17.07 -9.77
CA SER A 676 10.08 17.80 -10.80
C SER A 676 9.78 19.25 -10.41
N ILE A 677 9.89 19.63 -9.12
CA ILE A 677 9.53 20.96 -8.61
C ILE A 677 10.28 22.07 -9.33
N PRO A 678 11.64 22.09 -9.47
CA PRO A 678 12.34 23.17 -10.13
C PRO A 678 11.92 23.36 -11.59
N PHE A 679 11.68 22.23 -12.30
CA PHE A 679 11.23 22.26 -13.68
C PHE A 679 9.82 22.87 -13.81
N VAL A 680 8.86 22.38 -13.01
CA VAL A 680 7.48 22.89 -13.02
C VAL A 680 7.41 24.33 -12.57
N TRP A 681 8.20 24.72 -11.54
CA TRP A 681 8.29 26.08 -11.03
C TRP A 681 8.77 27.06 -12.09
N ASN A 682 9.86 26.75 -12.80
CA ASN A 682 10.40 27.58 -13.86
C ASN A 682 9.42 27.74 -15.02
N ARG A 683 8.68 26.68 -15.34
CA ARG A 683 7.63 26.75 -16.36
C ARG A 683 6.46 27.66 -15.96
N TRP A 684 6.04 27.58 -14.70
CA TRP A 684 5.02 28.47 -14.17
C TRP A 684 5.50 29.92 -14.07
N LYS A 685 6.80 30.13 -13.83
CA LYS A 685 7.38 31.47 -13.82
C LYS A 685 7.31 32.15 -15.18
N GLN A 686 7.48 31.40 -16.26
CA GLN A 686 7.35 31.89 -17.63
C GLN A 686 5.90 32.24 -18.03
N GLN A 687 4.93 31.71 -17.31
CA GLN A 687 3.50 31.97 -17.51
C GLN A 687 3.01 32.93 -16.42
N ASN A 688 2.92 34.23 -16.70
CA ASN A 688 2.55 35.28 -15.71
C ASN A 688 1.23 34.98 -14.93
N SER A 689 0.34 34.14 -15.47
CA SER A 689 -0.93 33.74 -14.84
C SER A 689 -0.79 32.68 -13.75
N CYS A 690 0.41 32.18 -13.46
CA CYS A 690 0.64 31.04 -12.58
C CYS A 690 1.19 31.40 -11.20
N THR A 691 1.14 32.68 -10.80
CA THR A 691 1.68 33.14 -9.48
C THR A 691 1.02 32.41 -8.30
N LEU A 692 -0.31 32.27 -8.28
CA LEU A 692 -1.02 31.56 -7.24
C LEU A 692 -0.51 30.10 -7.08
N ARG A 693 -0.27 29.40 -8.20
CA ARG A 693 0.22 28.01 -8.15
C ARG A 693 1.57 27.89 -7.47
N ARG A 694 2.48 28.87 -7.75
CA ARG A 694 3.79 28.92 -7.09
C ARG A 694 3.67 29.23 -5.60
N VAL A 695 2.79 30.16 -5.22
CA VAL A 695 2.53 30.48 -3.81
C VAL A 695 1.96 29.26 -3.08
N VAL A 696 0.95 28.57 -3.64
CA VAL A 696 0.38 27.35 -3.07
C VAL A 696 1.44 26.27 -2.92
N LEU A 697 2.29 26.05 -3.92
CA LEU A 697 3.40 25.08 -3.85
C LEU A 697 4.41 25.44 -2.76
N ALA A 698 4.80 26.70 -2.66
CA ALA A 698 5.72 27.16 -1.63
C ALA A 698 5.12 27.00 -0.22
N CYS A 699 3.85 27.40 -0.03
CA CYS A 699 3.15 27.20 1.25
C CYS A 699 3.06 25.72 1.61
N THR A 700 2.80 24.84 0.63
CA THR A 700 2.75 23.39 0.87
C THR A 700 4.12 22.86 1.31
N ALA A 701 5.20 23.24 0.62
CA ALA A 701 6.56 22.83 0.97
C ALA A 701 6.97 23.29 2.37
N ILE A 702 6.67 24.55 2.72
CA ILE A 702 6.94 25.11 4.05
C ILE A 702 6.11 24.34 5.12
N ALA A 703 4.83 24.10 4.86
CA ALA A 703 3.93 23.40 5.79
C ALA A 703 4.43 21.97 6.08
N VAL A 704 4.90 21.25 5.06
CA VAL A 704 5.46 19.90 5.20
C VAL A 704 6.72 19.90 6.07
N VAL A 705 7.65 20.81 5.83
CA VAL A 705 8.89 20.91 6.62
C VAL A 705 8.60 21.34 8.07
N LEU A 706 7.68 22.28 8.24
CA LEU A 706 7.26 22.74 9.57
C LEU A 706 6.63 21.61 10.38
N LEU A 707 5.76 20.83 9.77
CA LEU A 707 5.11 19.72 10.45
C LEU A 707 6.11 18.61 10.79
N ALA A 708 7.00 18.24 9.87
CA ALA A 708 8.07 17.29 10.15
C ALA A 708 8.95 17.71 11.35
N TRP A 709 9.25 19.01 11.45
CA TRP A 709 10.00 19.55 12.57
C TRP A 709 9.22 19.51 13.89
N ILE A 710 7.95 19.88 13.87
CA ILE A 710 7.07 19.83 15.05
C ILE A 710 6.93 18.39 15.55
N ASP A 711 6.58 17.46 14.67
CA ASP A 711 6.37 16.05 15.03
C ASP A 711 7.66 15.41 15.55
N PHE A 712 8.81 15.73 14.94
CA PHE A 712 10.12 15.28 15.43
C PHE A 712 10.44 15.77 16.84
N CYS A 713 10.11 17.03 17.13
CA CYS A 713 10.40 17.62 18.44
C CYS A 713 9.45 17.14 19.54
N MET A 714 8.18 16.90 19.20
CA MET A 714 7.13 16.62 20.18
C MET A 714 6.86 15.13 20.38
N ALA A 715 7.11 14.31 19.37
CA ALA A 715 6.71 12.91 19.39
C ALA A 715 7.81 11.92 18.95
N GLY A 716 8.92 12.40 18.39
CA GLY A 716 10.04 11.58 17.95
C GLY A 716 9.84 10.97 16.56
N ILE A 717 10.27 9.71 16.37
CA ILE A 717 10.33 9.05 15.07
C ILE A 717 9.51 7.77 15.13
N LEU A 718 8.32 7.81 14.55
CA LEU A 718 7.42 6.66 14.45
C LEU A 718 6.86 6.57 13.04
N LEU A 719 6.64 5.36 12.54
CA LEU A 719 6.03 5.15 11.22
C LEU A 719 4.65 5.85 11.11
N ARG A 720 3.86 5.84 12.20
CA ARG A 720 2.54 6.51 12.24
C ARG A 720 2.61 8.03 12.09
N TYR A 721 3.72 8.70 12.46
CA TYR A 721 3.90 10.15 12.23
C TYR A 721 4.35 10.46 10.81
N MET A 722 4.94 9.49 10.10
CA MET A 722 5.20 9.63 8.67
C MET A 722 3.92 9.84 7.86
N LEU A 723 2.76 9.36 8.34
CA LEU A 723 1.47 9.57 7.68
C LEU A 723 1.16 11.06 7.57
N ASP A 724 1.54 11.87 8.56
CA ASP A 724 1.31 13.31 8.58
C ASP A 724 2.02 14.04 7.44
N ILE A 725 3.17 13.52 7.02
CA ILE A 725 3.97 14.06 5.92
C ILE A 725 3.54 13.47 4.58
N LEU A 726 3.35 12.16 4.54
CA LEU A 726 3.01 11.43 3.31
C LEU A 726 1.63 11.79 2.75
N VAL A 727 0.68 12.15 3.63
CA VAL A 727 -0.69 12.53 3.25
C VAL A 727 -0.73 13.65 2.21
N ILE A 728 0.10 14.66 2.34
CA ILE A 728 0.16 15.79 1.39
C ILE A 728 1.19 15.56 0.28
N LEU A 729 2.32 14.93 0.59
CA LEU A 729 3.35 14.65 -0.42
C LEU A 729 2.86 13.72 -1.51
N SER A 730 2.03 12.71 -1.19
CA SER A 730 1.43 11.81 -2.19
C SER A 730 0.48 12.53 -3.14
N VAL A 731 -0.33 13.45 -2.63
CA VAL A 731 -1.21 14.30 -3.45
C VAL A 731 -0.38 15.25 -4.32
N LEU A 732 0.57 15.97 -3.70
CA LEU A 732 1.41 16.93 -4.39
C LEU A 732 2.23 16.29 -5.51
N SER A 733 2.92 15.18 -5.22
CA SER A 733 3.73 14.46 -6.20
C SER A 733 2.86 13.95 -7.36
N THR A 734 1.71 13.37 -7.09
CA THR A 734 0.78 12.93 -8.14
C THR A 734 0.37 14.08 -9.06
N VAL A 735 -0.06 15.21 -8.51
CA VAL A 735 -0.48 16.38 -9.31
C VAL A 735 0.69 16.99 -10.09
N LEU A 736 1.90 17.06 -9.51
CA LEU A 736 3.08 17.57 -10.21
C LEU A 736 3.49 16.65 -11.36
N LEU A 737 3.61 15.35 -11.10
CA LEU A 737 4.03 14.36 -12.10
C LEU A 737 3.06 14.28 -13.29
N LEU A 738 1.75 14.42 -13.07
CA LEU A 738 0.76 14.45 -14.15
C LEU A 738 0.89 15.69 -15.06
N GLN A 739 1.58 16.75 -14.63
CA GLN A 739 1.84 17.94 -15.45
C GLN A 739 3.09 17.82 -16.32
N VAL A 740 4.10 17.06 -15.86
CA VAL A 740 5.43 16.96 -16.50
C VAL A 740 5.34 16.57 -17.99
N PRO A 741 4.60 15.54 -18.41
CA PRO A 741 4.55 15.17 -19.84
C PRO A 741 4.00 16.27 -20.73
N ALA A 742 2.96 16.99 -20.27
CA ALA A 742 2.36 18.09 -21.04
C ALA A 742 3.33 19.27 -21.17
N LEU A 743 4.11 19.55 -20.13
CA LEU A 743 5.13 20.60 -20.14
C LEU A 743 6.33 20.22 -21.01
N LEU A 744 6.77 18.96 -21.01
CA LEU A 744 7.87 18.46 -21.85
C LEU A 744 7.48 18.38 -23.33
N LYS A 745 6.21 18.11 -23.66
CA LYS A 745 5.74 18.02 -25.03
C LYS A 745 5.99 19.30 -25.84
N SER A 746 6.02 20.44 -25.17
CA SER A 746 6.33 21.73 -25.82
C SER A 746 7.80 21.87 -26.25
N TYR A 747 8.71 21.01 -25.74
CA TYR A 747 10.11 20.98 -26.15
C TYR A 747 10.42 19.83 -27.08
N HIS A 748 10.06 18.60 -26.68
CA HIS A 748 10.38 17.41 -27.45
C HIS A 748 9.36 16.30 -27.18
N ALA A 749 8.66 15.84 -28.22
CA ALA A 749 7.61 14.82 -28.08
C ALA A 749 8.16 13.45 -27.62
N GLY A 750 9.42 13.13 -27.95
CA GLY A 750 10.11 11.90 -27.48
C GLY A 750 10.32 11.92 -25.98
N LEU A 751 10.84 13.03 -25.43
CA LEU A 751 11.05 13.18 -24.00
C LEU A 751 9.74 13.10 -23.21
N ALA A 752 8.65 13.64 -23.75
CA ALA A 752 7.33 13.53 -23.14
C ALA A 752 6.87 12.07 -23.02
N ARG A 753 7.10 11.23 -24.05
CA ARG A 753 6.77 9.80 -24.00
C ARG A 753 7.64 9.03 -23.04
N VAL A 754 8.94 9.32 -22.99
CA VAL A 754 9.85 8.70 -22.01
C VAL A 754 9.44 9.08 -20.59
N SER A 755 9.12 10.37 -20.32
CA SER A 755 8.68 10.81 -19.01
C SER A 755 7.38 10.13 -18.56
N GLU A 756 6.43 9.86 -19.46
CA GLU A 756 5.22 9.12 -19.15
C GLU A 756 5.54 7.71 -18.60
N LYS A 757 6.49 7.00 -19.21
CA LYS A 757 6.92 5.66 -18.77
C LYS A 757 7.70 5.71 -17.45
N VAL A 758 8.61 6.67 -17.29
CA VAL A 758 9.38 6.85 -16.03
C VAL A 758 8.44 7.20 -14.88
N ILE A 759 7.47 8.07 -15.10
CA ILE A 759 6.46 8.43 -14.09
C ILE A 759 5.61 7.21 -13.72
N ALA A 760 5.16 6.43 -14.71
CA ALA A 760 4.41 5.20 -14.45
C ALA A 760 5.23 4.21 -13.62
N ALA A 761 6.51 4.00 -13.97
CA ALA A 761 7.41 3.13 -13.21
C ALA A 761 7.60 3.61 -11.77
N ALA A 762 7.75 4.91 -11.54
CA ALA A 762 7.85 5.48 -10.20
C ALA A 762 6.56 5.30 -9.39
N MET A 763 5.39 5.47 -10.03
CA MET A 763 4.09 5.25 -9.37
C MET A 763 3.89 3.78 -8.99
N VAL A 764 4.19 2.85 -9.90
CA VAL A 764 4.16 1.41 -9.62
C VAL A 764 5.17 1.04 -8.54
N GLY A 765 6.41 1.56 -8.63
CA GLY A 765 7.45 1.36 -7.62
C GLY A 765 7.02 1.81 -6.23
N THR A 766 6.28 2.93 -6.12
CA THR A 766 5.71 3.38 -4.84
C THR A 766 4.71 2.37 -4.29
N VAL A 767 3.82 1.83 -5.12
CA VAL A 767 2.87 0.80 -4.69
C VAL A 767 3.61 -0.44 -4.19
N VAL A 768 4.61 -0.91 -4.93
CA VAL A 768 5.43 -2.08 -4.56
C VAL A 768 6.14 -1.85 -3.22
N VAL A 769 6.79 -0.70 -3.03
CA VAL A 769 7.46 -0.35 -1.77
C VAL A 769 6.46 -0.34 -0.60
N CYS A 770 5.30 0.29 -0.78
CA CYS A 770 4.27 0.33 0.27
C CYS A 770 3.71 -1.05 0.60
N LEU A 771 3.56 -1.95 -0.38
CA LEU A 771 3.16 -3.34 -0.13
C LEU A 771 4.24 -4.12 0.63
N CYS A 772 5.52 -3.95 0.29
CA CYS A 772 6.62 -4.56 1.06
C CYS A 772 6.60 -4.10 2.53
N ILE A 773 6.38 -2.79 2.76
CA ILE A 773 6.29 -2.24 4.12
C ILE A 773 5.04 -2.77 4.83
N LEU A 774 3.88 -2.84 4.16
CA LEU A 774 2.65 -3.40 4.74
C LEU A 774 2.89 -4.84 5.23
N ILE A 775 3.57 -5.65 4.45
CA ILE A 775 3.87 -7.05 4.81
C ILE A 775 4.76 -7.13 6.05
N THR A 776 5.72 -6.20 6.22
CA THR A 776 6.72 -6.25 7.30
C THR A 776 6.45 -5.31 8.47
N SER A 777 5.52 -4.36 8.35
CA SER A 777 5.20 -3.42 9.42
C SER A 777 4.41 -4.08 10.54
N GLY A 778 4.67 -3.67 11.78
CA GLY A 778 3.96 -4.15 12.94
C GLY A 778 4.53 -5.46 13.48
N GLU A 779 5.61 -5.40 14.27
CA GLU A 779 6.36 -6.56 14.78
C GLU A 779 5.49 -7.73 15.25
N LYS A 780 4.45 -7.46 16.05
CA LYS A 780 3.56 -8.50 16.59
C LYS A 780 2.32 -8.78 15.74
N VAL A 781 1.94 -7.87 14.83
CA VAL A 781 0.71 -7.92 14.03
C VAL A 781 0.98 -7.80 12.53
N SER A 782 2.22 -8.00 12.10
CA SER A 782 2.58 -8.02 10.68
C SER A 782 1.81 -9.11 9.93
N LEU A 783 1.56 -8.86 8.64
CA LEU A 783 0.80 -9.79 7.81
C LEU A 783 1.39 -11.21 7.81
N PHE A 784 2.71 -11.34 7.85
CA PHE A 784 3.36 -12.65 7.89
C PHE A 784 3.20 -13.37 9.24
N ARG A 785 3.00 -12.64 10.36
CA ARG A 785 2.66 -13.23 11.66
C ARG A 785 1.17 -13.57 11.75
N ALA A 786 0.31 -12.71 11.21
CA ALA A 786 -1.13 -12.92 11.22
C ALA A 786 -1.59 -14.01 10.22
N HIS A 787 -0.90 -14.13 9.09
CA HIS A 787 -1.24 -15.07 8.01
C HIS A 787 0.03 -15.74 7.44
N PRO A 788 0.72 -16.59 8.21
CA PRO A 788 1.99 -17.19 7.80
C PRO A 788 1.91 -18.01 6.51
N THR A 789 0.84 -18.77 6.32
CA THR A 789 0.62 -19.57 5.09
C THR A 789 0.55 -18.69 3.84
N LEU A 790 -0.18 -17.56 3.90
CA LEU A 790 -0.27 -16.62 2.79
C LEU A 790 1.10 -16.02 2.46
N TRP A 791 1.87 -15.66 3.50
CA TRP A 791 3.22 -15.14 3.32
C TRP A 791 4.15 -16.17 2.69
N ASN A 792 4.14 -17.42 3.15
CA ASN A 792 4.94 -18.51 2.57
C ASN A 792 4.60 -18.75 1.10
N THR A 793 3.29 -18.75 0.75
CA THR A 793 2.83 -18.86 -0.64
C THR A 793 3.41 -17.75 -1.52
N TRP A 794 3.41 -16.52 -1.04
CA TRP A 794 3.99 -15.39 -1.79
C TRP A 794 5.52 -15.48 -1.85
N LYS A 795 6.17 -15.89 -0.76
CA LYS A 795 7.61 -16.13 -0.74
C LYS A 795 8.03 -17.11 -1.83
N GLU A 796 7.33 -18.24 -1.99
CA GLU A 796 7.62 -19.23 -3.05
C GLU A 796 7.46 -18.67 -4.48
N ILE A 797 6.53 -17.71 -4.69
CA ILE A 797 6.37 -17.04 -5.98
C ILE A 797 7.58 -16.16 -6.31
N PHE A 798 8.08 -15.40 -5.33
CA PHE A 798 9.09 -14.36 -5.56
C PHE A 798 10.52 -14.83 -5.32
N VAL A 799 10.75 -15.79 -4.42
CA VAL A 799 12.09 -16.30 -4.08
C VAL A 799 12.33 -17.63 -4.80
N PHE A 800 12.55 -17.57 -6.11
CA PHE A 800 12.73 -18.77 -6.95
C PHE A 800 14.18 -19.29 -6.99
N TRP A 801 15.14 -18.55 -6.43
CA TRP A 801 16.56 -18.89 -6.45
C TRP A 801 17.05 -19.61 -5.19
N ARG A 802 16.20 -19.89 -4.22
CA ARG A 802 16.49 -20.63 -2.98
C ARG A 802 15.74 -21.92 -2.89
#